data_b438904f473e5c21349ef1fe0ce4baef
#
_entry.id   b438904f473e5c21349ef1fe0ce4baef
#
_cell.length_a   1.000
_cell.length_b   1.000
_cell.length_c   1.000
_cell.angle_alpha   90.00
_cell.angle_beta   90.00
_cell.angle_gamma   90.00
#
_symmetry.space_group_name_H-M   'P 1'
#
loop_
_entity.id
_entity.type
_entity.pdbx_description
1 polymer ?
#
loop_
_entity_poly.entity_id
_entity_poly.type
_entity_poly.pdbx_seq_one_letter_code
_entity_poly.pdbx_strand_id
1 'polypeptide(L)'
;MKLQFDAEQDYQKAAVQAVVAAFEGQPLSKAPLEVSLSAAGDDGSLAFTETGIANRLVLAEAQLLANIRRWQVASGLPLSDRLEPCSFRAADGTTDAASLPLNLTVEMETGTGKTYVYLRTIYELHRTYGFRKFVIVVPSVAIREGVWKSLAITHEHLQALFGHPPVQYEVYDSGRLAALRNFAVSDALQILVINIDSFTKDSNIINKARETGVRPIEYLQATRPIVVVDEPQNLETDARKAALAELRPLATLRYSATHKEFYNLVYSLNPVQAYDLGLVKQIEVDGITADGNYNAAFVRVKSVDKAKQVLTAKLSLYSNEKGGVRQKDVTVRLGSDLYALSKERDIYRQGFIVNEIDPDEGRVTFSGGLRVVVGQDVGGLTDAVLRYQLERTVKWHFDKVRRLKPKGIKVLSLVFVDRVASYRRYDAETRQREPGLFAQWFEAIFADYAARPENRGLIPFAAREVHDGYFSQDRANPVGKDTRGDMALDRDTYALIMRDKERLLSQDEPLQFIFSHSALREGWDNPNVFQICTLNETQSDVKKRQEIGRGLRLPVDASGRRVQDKALNLLTVVANESYEDFSAALQREIQEETGVAFTGRTQDARARRTLRLSKELTPENHPAFFAIWNRIRHRTRYRVHYETEALIAGTVAALRDYNQTPATVPPQLQARKGRLSYTAEGIAGLMVAEDERPLLGARYPVPDVYGYLQSRVDVTRPTLYQILHRSGRFAELLVNPQMFLDNVVAALRRTLHRLQVAGIAYEQIAGETYEMRLFEDDEVAQYQQNLYEVQNPGRTLYNYVPVDSSTEKSFAASCDTAEKVAFYFKLPRGFLIPTPLGNYRPDWAIVLHGDKQVYFVVETKGSAGQATPIDQQTLRGKEELKIACGTAHFALLEPLGVEYQVRADLRDVG
;
A
#
# COMPACT_ATOMS: atom_id res chain seq x y z
N MET A 1 -9.52 -24.96 18.66
CA MET A 1 -8.70 -23.81 19.12
C MET A 1 -9.55 -22.55 19.02
N LYS A 2 -9.51 -21.63 20.01
CA LYS A 2 -10.27 -20.37 19.94
C LYS A 2 -9.26 -19.21 19.87
N LEU A 3 -9.40 -18.34 18.88
CA LEU A 3 -8.53 -17.18 18.71
C LEU A 3 -8.73 -16.21 19.87
N GLN A 4 -7.63 -15.70 20.45
CA GLN A 4 -7.65 -14.72 21.53
C GLN A 4 -7.41 -13.31 20.96
N PHE A 5 -8.22 -12.35 21.42
CA PHE A 5 -8.12 -10.95 21.03
C PHE A 5 -7.57 -10.12 22.18
N ASP A 6 -6.63 -9.25 21.85
CA ASP A 6 -6.06 -8.28 22.76
C ASP A 6 -6.66 -6.90 22.48
N ALA A 7 -7.41 -6.37 23.46
CA ALA A 7 -8.06 -5.07 23.35
C ALA A 7 -7.07 -3.90 23.56
N GLU A 8 -5.88 -4.15 24.06
CA GLU A 8 -4.92 -3.13 24.48
C GLU A 8 -3.83 -2.83 23.44
N GLN A 9 -4.07 -3.20 22.16
CA GLN A 9 -3.17 -2.84 21.06
C GLN A 9 -3.27 -1.35 20.75
N ASP A 10 -2.24 -0.57 21.06
CA ASP A 10 -2.26 0.89 20.95
C ASP A 10 -2.56 1.40 19.54
N TYR A 11 -1.94 0.80 18.51
CA TYR A 11 -2.20 1.18 17.13
C TYR A 11 -3.66 0.94 16.71
N GLN A 12 -4.34 -0.09 17.26
CA GLN A 12 -5.75 -0.35 16.99
C GLN A 12 -6.66 0.63 17.75
N LYS A 13 -6.31 0.92 19.02
CA LYS A 13 -7.02 1.95 19.80
C LYS A 13 -6.92 3.31 19.12
N ALA A 14 -5.72 3.69 18.65
CA ALA A 14 -5.51 4.94 17.92
C ALA A 14 -6.34 5.03 16.64
N ALA A 15 -6.42 3.94 15.85
CA ALA A 15 -7.25 3.89 14.65
C ALA A 15 -8.75 4.03 14.96
N VAL A 16 -9.24 3.42 16.04
CA VAL A 16 -10.62 3.59 16.52
C VAL A 16 -10.86 5.02 16.95
N GLN A 17 -9.95 5.57 17.79
CA GLN A 17 -10.08 6.91 18.33
C GLN A 17 -10.05 7.98 17.23
N ALA A 18 -9.28 7.79 16.17
CA ALA A 18 -9.23 8.68 15.03
C ALA A 18 -10.60 8.92 14.38
N VAL A 19 -11.38 7.85 14.22
CA VAL A 19 -12.74 7.96 13.69
C VAL A 19 -13.71 8.54 14.71
N VAL A 20 -13.61 8.15 15.98
CA VAL A 20 -14.46 8.65 17.08
C VAL A 20 -14.25 10.15 17.27
N ALA A 21 -13.01 10.62 17.25
CA ALA A 21 -12.66 12.03 17.40
C ALA A 21 -13.25 12.94 16.31
N ALA A 22 -13.47 12.42 15.09
CA ALA A 22 -14.13 13.19 14.04
C ALA A 22 -15.53 13.64 14.43
N PHE A 23 -16.21 12.91 15.32
CA PHE A 23 -17.55 13.21 15.81
C PHE A 23 -17.56 13.89 17.20
N GLU A 24 -16.42 14.39 17.67
CA GLU A 24 -16.33 15.06 18.97
C GLU A 24 -17.32 16.25 19.06
N GLY A 25 -18.05 16.31 20.16
CA GLY A 25 -19.15 17.27 20.35
C GLY A 25 -20.54 16.77 19.90
N GLN A 26 -20.62 15.60 19.26
CA GLN A 26 -21.89 14.91 19.02
C GLN A 26 -22.47 14.42 20.36
N PRO A 27 -23.68 14.86 20.74
CA PRO A 27 -24.26 14.39 22.00
C PRO A 27 -24.66 12.93 21.93
N LEU A 28 -24.57 12.23 23.07
CA LEU A 28 -25.06 10.85 23.18
C LEU A 28 -26.57 10.83 22.96
N SER A 29 -27.04 10.22 21.89
CA SER A 29 -28.44 10.03 21.57
C SER A 29 -29.03 8.90 22.42
N LYS A 30 -29.62 9.26 23.59
CA LYS A 30 -30.30 8.30 24.46
C LYS A 30 -31.65 7.88 23.90
N ALA A 31 -32.36 8.79 23.26
CA ALA A 31 -33.64 8.53 22.56
C ALA A 31 -33.36 8.30 21.07
N PRO A 32 -33.95 7.25 20.47
CA PRO A 32 -33.81 7.01 19.02
C PRO A 32 -34.48 8.15 18.23
N LEU A 33 -33.89 8.47 17.05
CA LEU A 33 -34.58 9.33 16.10
C LEU A 33 -35.60 8.47 15.35
N GLU A 34 -36.89 8.72 15.62
CA GLU A 34 -37.97 8.05 14.92
C GLU A 34 -38.16 8.66 13.52
N VAL A 35 -38.28 7.82 12.53
CA VAL A 35 -38.57 8.18 11.14
C VAL A 35 -39.76 7.40 10.63
N SER A 36 -40.60 8.05 9.86
CA SER A 36 -41.76 7.39 9.24
C SER A 36 -41.30 6.60 8.01
N LEU A 37 -41.63 5.32 8.00
CA LEU A 37 -41.50 4.43 6.84
C LEU A 37 -42.87 4.35 6.20
N SER A 38 -43.10 5.10 5.14
CA SER A 38 -44.43 5.18 4.48
C SER A 38 -44.29 4.96 2.99
N ALA A 39 -45.25 4.25 2.42
CA ALA A 39 -45.47 4.21 0.98
C ALA A 39 -46.78 4.96 0.65
N ALA A 40 -46.74 5.78 -0.39
CA ALA A 40 -47.95 6.35 -0.93
C ALA A 40 -48.78 5.28 -1.66
N GLY A 41 -50.10 5.23 -1.40
CA GLY A 41 -51.02 4.44 -2.22
C GLY A 41 -51.19 5.08 -3.61
N ASP A 42 -51.66 4.34 -4.58
CA ASP A 42 -51.92 4.80 -5.97
C ASP A 42 -52.94 6.00 -6.01
N ASP A 43 -53.77 6.13 -4.97
CA ASP A 43 -54.76 7.21 -4.79
C ASP A 43 -54.23 8.39 -3.94
N GLY A 44 -52.94 8.40 -3.59
CA GLY A 44 -52.33 9.41 -2.73
C GLY A 44 -52.56 9.17 -1.23
N SER A 45 -53.23 8.08 -0.83
CA SER A 45 -53.34 7.67 0.56
C SER A 45 -52.07 6.97 1.04
N LEU A 46 -51.78 7.05 2.36
CA LEU A 46 -50.70 6.29 2.99
C LEU A 46 -51.13 4.83 3.10
N ALA A 47 -50.65 3.97 2.19
CA ALA A 47 -50.97 2.56 2.18
C ALA A 47 -50.29 1.76 3.33
N PHE A 48 -49.16 2.29 3.85
CA PHE A 48 -48.41 1.69 4.93
C PHE A 48 -47.63 2.77 5.69
N THR A 49 -47.69 2.74 7.02
CA THR A 49 -46.89 3.60 7.90
C THR A 49 -46.34 2.79 9.04
N GLU A 50 -45.01 2.79 9.17
CA GLU A 50 -44.30 2.15 10.28
C GLU A 50 -43.25 3.12 10.80
N THR A 51 -42.99 3.06 12.10
CA THR A 51 -41.90 3.84 12.71
C THR A 51 -40.59 3.11 12.64
N GLY A 52 -39.62 3.70 11.96
CA GLY A 52 -38.23 3.25 11.90
C GLY A 52 -37.33 4.08 12.81
N ILE A 53 -36.12 3.63 13.00
CA ILE A 53 -35.09 4.28 13.82
C ILE A 53 -33.90 4.66 12.93
N ALA A 54 -33.51 5.94 12.99
CA ALA A 54 -32.39 6.47 12.20
C ALA A 54 -31.26 7.00 13.08
N ASN A 55 -30.06 7.04 12.51
CA ASN A 55 -28.96 7.79 13.08
C ASN A 55 -29.18 9.29 12.90
N ARG A 56 -28.73 10.06 13.89
CA ARG A 56 -28.82 11.53 13.87
C ARG A 56 -27.44 12.14 14.09
N LEU A 57 -27.00 12.97 13.16
CA LEU A 57 -25.84 13.83 13.29
C LEU A 57 -26.29 15.27 13.46
N VAL A 58 -25.83 15.93 14.54
CA VAL A 58 -26.20 17.32 14.86
C VAL A 58 -25.03 18.29 14.65
N LEU A 59 -23.82 17.77 14.43
CA LEU A 59 -22.65 18.59 14.17
C LEU A 59 -22.76 19.27 12.80
N ALA A 60 -22.39 20.54 12.73
CA ALA A 60 -22.24 21.26 11.48
C ALA A 60 -20.95 20.77 10.75
N GLU A 61 -20.92 20.90 9.42
CA GLU A 61 -19.74 20.52 8.60
C GLU A 61 -18.45 21.21 9.04
N ALA A 62 -18.53 22.49 9.42
CA ALA A 62 -17.38 23.23 9.92
C ALA A 62 -16.80 22.64 11.21
N GLN A 63 -17.65 22.11 12.08
CA GLN A 63 -17.21 21.46 13.33
C GLN A 63 -16.59 20.08 13.05
N LEU A 64 -17.19 19.30 12.16
CA LEU A 64 -16.62 18.03 11.70
C LEU A 64 -15.22 18.24 11.08
N LEU A 65 -15.09 19.23 10.20
CA LEU A 65 -13.82 19.58 9.59
C LEU A 65 -12.80 20.04 10.65
N ALA A 66 -13.21 20.85 11.61
CA ALA A 66 -12.33 21.28 12.70
C ALA A 66 -11.84 20.10 13.55
N ASN A 67 -12.71 19.13 13.86
CA ASN A 67 -12.34 17.93 14.59
C ASN A 67 -11.36 17.07 13.80
N ILE A 68 -11.62 16.85 12.49
CA ILE A 68 -10.73 16.10 11.60
C ILE A 68 -9.35 16.77 11.54
N ARG A 69 -9.29 18.09 11.31
CA ARG A 69 -8.04 18.84 11.26
C ARG A 69 -7.25 18.74 12.56
N ARG A 70 -7.93 18.88 13.70
CA ARG A 70 -7.31 18.77 15.02
C ARG A 70 -6.65 17.41 15.21
N TRP A 71 -7.36 16.34 14.81
CA TRP A 71 -6.80 15.00 14.85
C TRP A 71 -5.65 14.81 13.87
N GLN A 72 -5.76 15.34 12.65
CA GLN A 72 -4.70 15.28 11.64
C GLN A 72 -3.43 15.99 12.10
N VAL A 73 -3.55 17.15 12.74
CA VAL A 73 -2.41 17.88 13.32
C VAL A 73 -1.73 17.02 14.39
N ALA A 74 -2.50 16.51 15.35
CA ALA A 74 -1.99 15.68 16.44
C ALA A 74 -1.29 14.41 15.94
N SER A 75 -1.78 13.84 14.84
CA SER A 75 -1.25 12.59 14.25
C SER A 75 -0.23 12.80 13.14
N GLY A 76 0.15 14.06 12.81
CA GLY A 76 1.09 14.36 11.74
C GLY A 76 0.60 13.96 10.34
N LEU A 77 -0.71 13.94 10.13
CA LEU A 77 -1.34 13.61 8.85
C LEU A 77 -1.52 14.87 7.97
N PRO A 78 -1.64 14.70 6.64
CA PRO A 78 -1.99 15.79 5.75
C PRO A 78 -3.31 16.45 6.16
N LEU A 79 -3.33 17.79 6.21
CA LEU A 79 -4.54 18.54 6.60
C LEU A 79 -5.58 18.53 5.48
N SER A 80 -6.82 18.29 5.84
CA SER A 80 -7.97 18.44 4.95
C SER A 80 -8.37 19.90 4.85
N ASP A 81 -8.39 20.46 3.63
CA ASP A 81 -8.86 21.86 3.43
C ASP A 81 -10.37 21.99 3.53
N ARG A 82 -11.08 20.93 3.27
CA ARG A 82 -12.56 20.81 3.33
C ARG A 82 -12.95 19.38 3.66
N LEU A 83 -14.20 19.13 3.91
CA LEU A 83 -14.75 17.77 3.87
C LEU A 83 -14.70 17.31 2.41
N GLU A 84 -13.78 16.40 2.10
CA GLU A 84 -13.57 15.90 0.74
C GLU A 84 -14.75 15.05 0.28
N PRO A 85 -15.54 15.51 -0.70
CA PRO A 85 -16.66 14.75 -1.21
C PRO A 85 -16.17 13.62 -2.10
N CYS A 86 -16.75 12.44 -1.95
CA CYS A 86 -16.57 11.37 -2.94
C CYS A 86 -17.51 11.64 -4.12
N SER A 87 -16.98 12.32 -5.15
CA SER A 87 -17.75 12.70 -6.33
C SER A 87 -17.79 11.57 -7.37
N PHE A 88 -18.88 11.49 -8.14
CA PHE A 88 -19.06 10.54 -9.23
C PHE A 88 -19.99 11.12 -10.30
N ARG A 89 -19.93 10.60 -11.54
CA ARG A 89 -20.83 10.97 -12.62
C ARG A 89 -22.15 10.24 -12.46
N ALA A 90 -23.26 10.97 -12.53
CA ALA A 90 -24.57 10.37 -12.58
C ALA A 90 -24.78 9.59 -13.91
N ALA A 91 -25.62 8.55 -13.87
CA ALA A 91 -25.89 7.70 -15.03
C ALA A 91 -26.55 8.42 -16.22
N ASP A 92 -27.20 9.55 -15.94
CA ASP A 92 -27.87 10.40 -16.96
C ASP A 92 -26.93 11.36 -17.70
N GLY A 93 -25.62 11.33 -17.38
CA GLY A 93 -24.61 12.15 -18.03
C GLY A 93 -24.65 13.63 -17.65
N THR A 94 -25.49 14.02 -16.67
CA THR A 94 -25.48 15.37 -16.12
C THR A 94 -24.17 15.63 -15.39
N THR A 95 -23.59 16.81 -15.61
CA THR A 95 -22.31 17.23 -15.05
C THR A 95 -22.35 17.65 -13.60
N ASP A 96 -23.51 17.67 -12.98
CA ASP A 96 -23.63 17.92 -11.54
C ASP A 96 -23.16 16.69 -10.78
N ALA A 97 -21.95 16.78 -10.30
CA ALA A 97 -21.30 15.72 -9.54
C ALA A 97 -22.11 15.44 -8.26
N ALA A 98 -22.92 14.39 -8.28
CA ALA A 98 -23.46 13.83 -7.06
C ALA A 98 -22.28 13.41 -6.16
N SER A 99 -22.41 13.61 -4.85
CA SER A 99 -21.33 13.32 -3.92
C SER A 99 -21.83 12.65 -2.64
N LEU A 100 -21.01 11.76 -2.10
CA LEU A 100 -21.16 11.26 -0.73
C LEU A 100 -20.65 12.34 0.25
N PRO A 101 -21.44 12.76 1.26
CA PRO A 101 -21.14 13.99 2.00
C PRO A 101 -19.94 13.88 2.93
N LEU A 102 -19.85 12.86 3.79
CA LEU A 102 -18.79 12.69 4.78
C LEU A 102 -18.07 11.37 4.55
N ASN A 103 -16.81 11.46 4.17
CA ASN A 103 -15.95 10.31 3.98
C ASN A 103 -14.71 10.41 4.87
N LEU A 104 -14.41 9.37 5.64
CA LEU A 104 -13.20 9.25 6.46
C LEU A 104 -12.37 8.07 5.98
N THR A 105 -11.10 8.30 5.74
CA THR A 105 -10.16 7.27 5.31
C THR A 105 -9.30 6.79 6.47
N VAL A 106 -9.26 5.49 6.66
CA VAL A 106 -8.40 4.79 7.62
C VAL A 106 -7.50 3.84 6.84
N GLU A 107 -6.23 4.16 6.77
CA GLU A 107 -5.22 3.32 6.15
C GLU A 107 -4.61 2.40 7.19
N MET A 108 -4.63 1.11 6.93
CA MET A 108 -4.02 0.10 7.80
C MET A 108 -3.43 -1.02 6.98
N GLU A 109 -2.17 -1.35 7.23
CA GLU A 109 -1.46 -2.43 6.53
C GLU A 109 -2.19 -3.77 6.67
N THR A 110 -2.07 -4.59 5.64
CA THR A 110 -2.65 -5.93 5.61
C THR A 110 -2.12 -6.78 6.77
N GLY A 111 -3.00 -7.49 7.45
CA GLY A 111 -2.61 -8.34 8.59
C GLY A 111 -2.61 -7.62 9.95
N THR A 112 -2.76 -6.30 10.02
CA THR A 112 -2.78 -5.54 11.29
C THR A 112 -4.14 -5.56 12.00
N GLY A 113 -5.19 -6.11 11.36
CA GLY A 113 -6.50 -6.32 12.00
C GLY A 113 -7.54 -5.27 11.63
N LYS A 114 -7.55 -4.75 10.39
CA LYS A 114 -8.57 -3.81 9.88
C LYS A 114 -10.00 -4.18 10.27
N THR A 115 -10.38 -5.43 10.03
CA THR A 115 -11.75 -5.92 10.34
C THR A 115 -12.08 -5.78 11.81
N TYR A 116 -11.17 -6.13 12.71
CA TYR A 116 -11.36 -5.93 14.15
C TYR A 116 -11.50 -4.45 14.50
N VAL A 117 -10.68 -3.59 13.91
CA VAL A 117 -10.70 -2.15 14.16
C VAL A 117 -12.04 -1.54 13.76
N TYR A 118 -12.55 -1.80 12.55
CA TYR A 118 -13.84 -1.19 12.19
C TYR A 118 -15.02 -1.79 12.96
N LEU A 119 -14.99 -3.08 13.33
CA LEU A 119 -16.00 -3.64 14.22
C LEU A 119 -15.97 -2.97 15.60
N ARG A 120 -14.79 -2.80 16.17
CA ARG A 120 -14.61 -2.06 17.44
C ARG A 120 -15.05 -0.59 17.30
N THR A 121 -14.76 0.06 16.17
CA THR A 121 -15.21 1.43 15.88
C THR A 121 -16.74 1.54 15.89
N ILE A 122 -17.45 0.56 15.34
CA ILE A 122 -18.92 0.51 15.39
C ILE A 122 -19.44 0.51 16.83
N TYR A 123 -18.89 -0.36 17.68
CA TYR A 123 -19.28 -0.41 19.09
C TYR A 123 -18.89 0.87 19.84
N GLU A 124 -17.74 1.46 19.55
CA GLU A 124 -17.28 2.69 20.18
C GLU A 124 -18.16 3.89 19.80
N LEU A 125 -18.51 4.03 18.51
CA LEU A 125 -19.44 5.05 18.03
C LEU A 125 -20.83 4.87 18.62
N HIS A 126 -21.28 3.62 18.79
CA HIS A 126 -22.54 3.33 19.49
C HIS A 126 -22.48 3.76 20.97
N ARG A 127 -21.43 3.37 21.68
CA ARG A 127 -21.24 3.69 23.12
C ARG A 127 -21.16 5.20 23.35
N THR A 128 -20.37 5.90 22.51
CA THR A 128 -20.03 7.31 22.73
C THR A 128 -21.15 8.25 22.26
N TYR A 129 -21.75 7.96 21.11
CA TYR A 129 -22.69 8.88 20.45
C TYR A 129 -24.10 8.31 20.26
N GLY A 130 -24.29 7.03 20.52
CA GLY A 130 -25.60 6.37 20.38
C GLY A 130 -25.99 6.07 18.94
N PHE A 131 -25.05 6.03 18.00
CA PHE A 131 -25.32 5.55 16.64
C PHE A 131 -25.67 4.06 16.65
N ARG A 132 -26.73 3.67 15.90
CA ARG A 132 -27.30 2.33 15.96
C ARG A 132 -27.34 1.59 14.63
N LYS A 133 -27.23 2.28 13.50
CA LYS A 133 -27.44 1.71 12.17
C LYS A 133 -26.13 1.74 11.38
N PHE A 134 -25.56 0.57 11.11
CA PHE A 134 -24.32 0.41 10.40
C PHE A 134 -24.46 -0.59 9.25
N VAL A 135 -23.91 -0.24 8.09
CA VAL A 135 -23.89 -1.11 6.92
C VAL A 135 -22.44 -1.33 6.49
N ILE A 136 -21.99 -2.57 6.49
CA ILE A 136 -20.67 -2.94 6.00
C ILE A 136 -20.79 -3.37 4.53
N VAL A 137 -20.24 -2.58 3.63
CA VAL A 137 -20.26 -2.83 2.19
C VAL A 137 -18.92 -3.47 1.79
N VAL A 138 -19.01 -4.58 1.11
CA VAL A 138 -17.86 -5.37 0.65
C VAL A 138 -17.90 -5.58 -0.86
N PRO A 139 -16.72 -5.66 -1.54
CA PRO A 139 -16.66 -5.81 -2.99
C PRO A 139 -16.94 -7.23 -3.50
N SER A 140 -16.80 -8.26 -2.65
CA SER A 140 -16.94 -9.66 -3.08
C SER A 140 -17.60 -10.54 -2.05
N VAL A 141 -18.10 -11.71 -2.51
CA VAL A 141 -18.70 -12.73 -1.64
C VAL A 141 -17.65 -13.30 -0.66
N ALA A 142 -16.42 -13.45 -1.10
CA ALA A 142 -15.35 -13.99 -0.26
C ALA A 142 -15.04 -13.05 0.93
N ILE A 143 -14.97 -11.73 0.70
CA ILE A 143 -14.79 -10.73 1.76
C ILE A 143 -16.01 -10.73 2.70
N ARG A 144 -17.23 -10.87 2.15
CA ARG A 144 -18.45 -10.95 2.95
C ARG A 144 -18.41 -12.12 3.94
N GLU A 145 -18.03 -13.31 3.49
CA GLU A 145 -17.89 -14.50 4.36
C GLU A 145 -16.79 -14.28 5.42
N GLY A 146 -15.69 -13.63 5.04
CA GLY A 146 -14.61 -13.25 5.97
C GLY A 146 -15.07 -12.28 7.06
N VAL A 147 -15.83 -11.26 6.70
CA VAL A 147 -16.41 -10.29 7.65
C VAL A 147 -17.43 -10.97 8.58
N TRP A 148 -18.30 -11.80 8.02
CA TRP A 148 -19.27 -12.57 8.79
C TRP A 148 -18.59 -13.46 9.83
N LYS A 149 -17.55 -14.18 9.43
CA LYS A 149 -16.76 -15.00 10.36
C LYS A 149 -16.09 -14.15 11.43
N SER A 150 -15.54 -12.97 11.06
CA SER A 150 -14.93 -12.06 12.00
C SER A 150 -15.94 -11.54 13.03
N LEU A 151 -17.16 -11.19 12.62
CA LEU A 151 -18.25 -10.86 13.53
C LEU A 151 -18.52 -11.98 14.54
N ALA A 152 -18.62 -13.23 14.04
CA ALA A 152 -18.91 -14.38 14.90
C ALA A 152 -17.79 -14.64 15.93
N ILE A 153 -16.51 -14.62 15.50
CA ILE A 153 -15.38 -14.92 16.41
C ILE A 153 -15.06 -13.79 17.38
N THR A 154 -15.36 -12.53 17.02
CA THR A 154 -15.13 -11.37 17.89
C THR A 154 -16.32 -11.04 18.77
N HIS A 155 -17.47 -11.67 18.57
CA HIS A 155 -18.72 -11.33 19.26
C HIS A 155 -18.57 -11.31 20.79
N GLU A 156 -18.15 -12.43 21.38
CA GLU A 156 -18.01 -12.53 22.84
C GLU A 156 -17.00 -11.52 23.41
N HIS A 157 -15.90 -11.33 22.68
CA HIS A 157 -14.87 -10.37 23.08
C HIS A 157 -15.39 -8.93 23.07
N LEU A 158 -16.06 -8.50 22.00
CA LEU A 158 -16.63 -7.16 21.89
C LEU A 158 -17.79 -6.96 22.87
N GLN A 159 -18.65 -7.98 23.05
CA GLN A 159 -19.71 -7.92 24.08
C GLN A 159 -19.15 -7.68 25.47
N ALA A 160 -18.14 -8.44 25.88
CA ALA A 160 -17.49 -8.27 27.18
C ALA A 160 -16.80 -6.88 27.30
N LEU A 161 -16.14 -6.40 26.22
CA LEU A 161 -15.44 -5.11 26.22
C LEU A 161 -16.40 -3.91 26.36
N PHE A 162 -17.63 -4.01 25.82
CA PHE A 162 -18.59 -2.92 25.79
C PHE A 162 -19.80 -3.09 26.72
N GLY A 163 -19.75 -4.03 27.67
CA GLY A 163 -20.79 -4.21 28.69
C GLY A 163 -22.07 -4.84 28.14
N HIS A 164 -21.94 -5.74 27.17
CA HIS A 164 -23.04 -6.51 26.59
C HIS A 164 -24.18 -5.68 25.99
N PRO A 165 -23.91 -4.71 25.09
CA PRO A 165 -25.00 -3.96 24.44
C PRO A 165 -25.85 -4.89 23.57
N PRO A 166 -27.18 -4.64 23.46
CA PRO A 166 -28.02 -5.40 22.56
C PRO A 166 -27.58 -5.12 21.10
N VAL A 167 -27.11 -6.15 20.41
CA VAL A 167 -26.62 -6.07 19.03
C VAL A 167 -27.24 -7.17 18.17
N GLN A 168 -27.62 -6.81 16.97
CA GLN A 168 -28.05 -7.75 15.93
C GLN A 168 -27.18 -7.52 14.68
N TYR A 169 -26.73 -8.58 14.08
CA TYR A 169 -26.00 -8.53 12.82
C TYR A 169 -26.55 -9.57 11.84
N GLU A 170 -26.65 -9.14 10.60
CA GLU A 170 -27.24 -9.90 9.50
C GLU A 170 -26.38 -9.78 8.25
N VAL A 171 -26.42 -10.81 7.44
CA VAL A 171 -25.91 -10.76 6.06
C VAL A 171 -27.09 -10.60 5.13
N TYR A 172 -26.99 -9.62 4.21
CA TYR A 172 -28.03 -9.43 3.20
C TYR A 172 -28.26 -10.70 2.38
N ASP A 173 -29.54 -11.09 2.34
CA ASP A 173 -30.02 -12.21 1.55
C ASP A 173 -31.29 -11.79 0.82
N SER A 174 -31.27 -11.83 -0.52
CA SER A 174 -32.41 -11.49 -1.36
C SER A 174 -33.66 -12.35 -1.12
N GLY A 175 -33.50 -13.52 -0.51
CA GLY A 175 -34.60 -14.39 -0.08
C GLY A 175 -35.22 -14.02 1.28
N ARG A 176 -34.56 -13.14 2.08
CA ARG A 176 -35.00 -12.78 3.45
C ARG A 176 -35.11 -11.28 3.65
N LEU A 177 -35.88 -10.62 2.81
CA LEU A 177 -36.03 -9.16 2.82
C LEU A 177 -36.65 -8.59 4.10
N ALA A 178 -37.41 -9.38 4.88
CA ALA A 178 -37.91 -8.99 6.20
C ALA A 178 -36.78 -8.56 7.16
N ALA A 179 -35.56 -9.04 6.99
CA ALA A 179 -34.41 -8.63 7.77
C ALA A 179 -34.08 -7.13 7.60
N LEU A 180 -34.31 -6.54 6.42
CA LEU A 180 -34.11 -5.10 6.18
C LEU A 180 -35.13 -4.25 6.92
N ARG A 181 -36.37 -4.71 7.01
CA ARG A 181 -37.40 -4.07 7.82
C ARG A 181 -37.04 -4.14 9.31
N ASN A 182 -36.63 -5.31 9.81
CA ASN A 182 -36.16 -5.45 11.18
C ASN A 182 -34.95 -4.57 11.47
N PHE A 183 -34.01 -4.45 10.55
CA PHE A 183 -32.90 -3.52 10.62
C PHE A 183 -33.38 -2.07 10.82
N ALA A 184 -34.42 -1.65 10.11
CA ALA A 184 -34.92 -0.29 10.19
C ALA A 184 -35.67 0.00 11.52
N VAL A 185 -36.51 -0.94 12.00
CA VAL A 185 -37.39 -0.68 13.15
C VAL A 185 -36.74 -0.98 14.52
N SER A 186 -35.71 -1.79 14.58
CA SER A 186 -35.06 -2.16 15.84
C SER A 186 -34.31 -0.99 16.46
N ASP A 187 -34.38 -0.80 17.77
CA ASP A 187 -33.62 0.18 18.55
C ASP A 187 -32.26 -0.33 19.03
N ALA A 188 -32.00 -1.61 18.89
CA ALA A 188 -30.69 -2.21 19.17
C ALA A 188 -29.63 -1.76 18.16
N LEU A 189 -28.36 -1.96 18.49
CA LEU A 189 -27.25 -1.82 17.54
C LEU A 189 -27.43 -2.82 16.38
N GLN A 190 -27.54 -2.30 15.16
CA GLN A 190 -27.79 -3.07 13.95
C GLN A 190 -26.55 -3.01 13.03
N ILE A 191 -26.06 -4.16 12.62
CA ILE A 191 -24.93 -4.28 11.68
C ILE A 191 -25.38 -5.16 10.51
N LEU A 192 -25.44 -4.60 9.31
CA LEU A 192 -25.79 -5.30 8.08
C LEU A 192 -24.54 -5.45 7.20
N VAL A 193 -24.23 -6.66 6.78
CA VAL A 193 -23.15 -6.93 5.80
C VAL A 193 -23.77 -7.16 4.42
N ILE A 194 -23.37 -6.38 3.43
CA ILE A 194 -23.93 -6.43 2.08
C ILE A 194 -22.85 -6.35 1.00
N ASN A 195 -22.99 -7.12 -0.07
CA ASN A 195 -22.13 -7.00 -1.24
C ASN A 195 -22.62 -5.84 -2.11
N ILE A 196 -21.67 -5.04 -2.65
CA ILE A 196 -21.98 -3.91 -3.53
C ILE A 196 -22.84 -4.32 -4.73
N ASP A 197 -22.56 -5.46 -5.35
CA ASP A 197 -23.29 -5.95 -6.52
C ASP A 197 -24.76 -6.31 -6.22
N SER A 198 -25.16 -6.37 -4.94
CA SER A 198 -26.53 -6.66 -4.52
C SER A 198 -27.47 -5.49 -4.74
N PHE A 199 -26.97 -4.26 -4.90
CA PHE A 199 -27.81 -3.05 -5.06
C PHE A 199 -27.32 -2.07 -6.14
N THR A 200 -26.30 -2.44 -6.93
CA THR A 200 -25.74 -1.58 -8.00
C THR A 200 -26.66 -1.43 -9.21
N LYS A 201 -27.58 -2.36 -9.45
CA LYS A 201 -28.45 -2.38 -10.63
C LYS A 201 -29.92 -2.25 -10.23
N ASP A 202 -30.71 -1.52 -11.02
CA ASP A 202 -32.16 -1.41 -10.80
C ASP A 202 -32.87 -2.77 -10.87
N SER A 203 -32.30 -3.72 -11.61
CA SER A 203 -32.79 -5.09 -11.69
C SER A 203 -32.59 -5.91 -10.40
N ASN A 204 -31.77 -5.44 -9.47
CA ASN A 204 -31.56 -6.11 -8.18
C ASN A 204 -32.86 -6.14 -7.36
N ILE A 205 -33.10 -7.24 -6.64
CA ILE A 205 -34.32 -7.45 -5.87
C ILE A 205 -34.53 -6.36 -4.81
N ILE A 206 -33.47 -5.84 -4.19
CA ILE A 206 -33.51 -4.79 -3.19
C ILE A 206 -34.05 -3.47 -3.74
N ASN A 207 -33.91 -3.23 -5.05
CA ASN A 207 -34.34 -1.99 -5.73
C ASN A 207 -35.73 -2.10 -6.36
N LYS A 208 -36.38 -3.26 -6.29
CA LYS A 208 -37.73 -3.49 -6.84
C LYS A 208 -38.81 -3.22 -5.81
N ALA A 209 -39.80 -2.42 -6.18
CA ALA A 209 -41.00 -2.19 -5.37
C ALA A 209 -41.72 -3.52 -5.08
N ARG A 210 -42.25 -3.67 -3.87
CA ARG A 210 -43.04 -4.82 -3.41
C ARG A 210 -44.54 -4.48 -3.39
N GLU A 211 -45.35 -5.44 -3.03
CA GLU A 211 -46.78 -5.27 -2.84
C GLU A 211 -47.14 -4.13 -1.89
N THR A 212 -46.25 -3.83 -0.94
CA THR A 212 -46.36 -2.69 -0.02
C THR A 212 -46.06 -1.34 -0.65
N GLY A 213 -45.65 -1.30 -1.92
CA GLY A 213 -45.18 -0.09 -2.60
C GLY A 213 -43.75 0.36 -2.20
N VAL A 214 -43.17 -0.21 -1.14
CA VAL A 214 -41.84 0.13 -0.62
C VAL A 214 -40.77 -0.71 -1.30
N ARG A 215 -39.70 -0.09 -1.81
CA ARG A 215 -38.51 -0.80 -2.24
C ARG A 215 -37.69 -1.20 -0.99
N PRO A 216 -37.18 -2.43 -0.91
CA PRO A 216 -36.44 -2.89 0.27
C PRO A 216 -35.24 -2.00 0.65
N ILE A 217 -34.59 -1.32 -0.33
CA ILE A 217 -33.50 -0.38 -0.07
C ILE A 217 -33.97 0.85 0.73
N GLU A 218 -35.22 1.27 0.62
CA GLU A 218 -35.78 2.43 1.31
C GLU A 218 -35.79 2.25 2.83
N TYR A 219 -35.87 1.02 3.32
CA TYR A 219 -35.67 0.73 4.74
C TYR A 219 -34.28 1.13 5.21
N LEU A 220 -33.23 0.84 4.41
CA LEU A 220 -31.86 1.25 4.73
C LEU A 220 -31.69 2.77 4.63
N GLN A 221 -32.19 3.37 3.56
CA GLN A 221 -32.10 4.82 3.31
C GLN A 221 -32.71 5.63 4.46
N ALA A 222 -33.88 5.22 4.94
CA ALA A 222 -34.58 5.89 6.03
C ALA A 222 -33.76 5.91 7.34
N THR A 223 -32.96 4.89 7.60
CA THR A 223 -32.14 4.80 8.81
C THR A 223 -30.90 5.69 8.80
N ARG A 224 -30.53 6.30 7.64
CA ARG A 224 -29.29 7.08 7.49
C ARG A 224 -28.08 6.35 8.09
N PRO A 225 -27.70 5.18 7.55
CA PRO A 225 -26.68 4.36 8.16
C PRO A 225 -25.31 5.00 8.11
N ILE A 226 -24.43 4.65 9.05
CA ILE A 226 -22.99 4.83 8.86
C ILE A 226 -22.52 3.64 8.02
N VAL A 227 -21.94 3.92 6.87
CA VAL A 227 -21.46 2.91 5.93
C VAL A 227 -19.98 2.66 6.16
N VAL A 228 -19.59 1.43 6.42
CA VAL A 228 -18.22 0.98 6.46
C VAL A 228 -17.90 0.31 5.13
N VAL A 229 -16.89 0.80 4.43
CA VAL A 229 -16.43 0.24 3.15
C VAL A 229 -15.11 -0.49 3.39
N ASP A 230 -15.13 -1.80 3.22
CA ASP A 230 -13.92 -2.63 3.29
C ASP A 230 -13.32 -2.79 1.87
N GLU A 231 -12.03 -2.54 1.73
CA GLU A 231 -11.28 -2.53 0.47
C GLU A 231 -11.89 -1.60 -0.61
N PRO A 232 -12.01 -0.28 -0.31
CA PRO A 232 -12.68 0.71 -1.16
C PRO A 232 -12.08 0.87 -2.55
N GLN A 233 -10.79 0.56 -2.77
CA GLN A 233 -10.15 0.62 -4.09
C GLN A 233 -10.85 -0.25 -5.15
N ASN A 234 -11.61 -1.23 -4.72
CA ASN A 234 -12.45 -2.05 -5.60
C ASN A 234 -13.81 -1.41 -5.90
N LEU A 235 -14.15 -0.29 -5.26
CA LEU A 235 -15.46 0.37 -5.34
C LEU A 235 -15.37 1.79 -5.94
N GLU A 236 -14.26 2.18 -6.52
CA GLU A 236 -13.99 3.55 -7.00
C GLU A 236 -14.54 3.83 -8.42
N THR A 237 -15.36 2.95 -9.00
CA THR A 237 -16.07 3.24 -10.26
C THR A 237 -17.31 4.09 -10.00
N ASP A 238 -17.66 5.00 -10.94
CA ASP A 238 -18.83 5.89 -10.81
C ASP A 238 -20.11 5.12 -10.47
N ALA A 239 -20.37 4.00 -11.12
CA ALA A 239 -21.54 3.17 -10.87
C ALA A 239 -21.59 2.61 -9.43
N ARG A 240 -20.44 2.25 -8.85
CA ARG A 240 -20.36 1.75 -7.46
C ARG A 240 -20.43 2.89 -6.44
N LYS A 241 -19.82 4.04 -6.75
CA LYS A 241 -19.96 5.26 -5.94
C LYS A 241 -21.43 5.72 -5.90
N ALA A 242 -22.12 5.71 -7.04
CA ALA A 242 -23.55 6.00 -7.13
C ALA A 242 -24.39 5.03 -6.28
N ALA A 243 -24.10 3.72 -6.36
CA ALA A 243 -24.79 2.73 -5.54
C ALA A 243 -24.56 2.96 -4.03
N LEU A 244 -23.35 3.34 -3.60
CA LEU A 244 -23.11 3.72 -2.20
C LEU A 244 -23.92 4.94 -1.79
N ALA A 245 -24.08 5.93 -2.67
CA ALA A 245 -24.90 7.11 -2.42
C ALA A 245 -26.38 6.77 -2.27
N GLU A 246 -26.89 5.77 -3.00
CA GLU A 246 -28.26 5.26 -2.87
C GLU A 246 -28.60 4.76 -1.44
N LEU A 247 -27.60 4.36 -0.64
CA LEU A 247 -27.84 4.02 0.77
C LEU A 247 -28.11 5.25 1.65
N ARG A 248 -27.93 6.47 1.15
CA ARG A 248 -28.06 7.75 1.88
C ARG A 248 -27.27 7.75 3.19
N PRO A 249 -25.97 7.45 3.16
CA PRO A 249 -25.18 7.30 4.37
C PRO A 249 -25.09 8.62 5.14
N LEU A 250 -25.09 8.52 6.47
CA LEU A 250 -24.74 9.64 7.36
C LEU A 250 -23.27 9.98 7.25
N ALA A 251 -22.44 8.97 7.18
CA ALA A 251 -21.00 9.03 6.98
C ALA A 251 -20.52 7.73 6.32
N THR A 252 -19.40 7.80 5.60
CA THR A 252 -18.74 6.64 4.99
C THR A 252 -17.34 6.49 5.56
N LEU A 253 -17.05 5.36 6.19
CA LEU A 253 -15.77 5.00 6.79
C LEU A 253 -15.05 4.02 5.84
N ARG A 254 -13.91 4.40 5.31
CA ARG A 254 -13.17 3.65 4.28
C ARG A 254 -11.92 3.02 4.85
N TYR A 255 -11.84 1.70 4.86
CA TYR A 255 -10.71 0.94 5.42
C TYR A 255 -9.99 0.14 4.35
N SER A 256 -8.70 0.40 4.15
CA SER A 256 -7.82 -0.35 3.26
C SER A 256 -6.36 -0.25 3.66
N ALA A 257 -5.52 -1.13 3.11
CA ALA A 257 -4.07 -0.99 3.08
C ALA A 257 -3.59 -0.30 1.80
N THR A 258 -4.43 -0.27 0.75
CA THR A 258 -4.07 0.17 -0.61
C THR A 258 -5.16 1.08 -1.17
N HIS A 259 -5.31 2.27 -0.57
CA HIS A 259 -6.25 3.26 -1.06
C HIS A 259 -5.79 3.83 -2.41
N LYS A 260 -6.72 4.00 -3.35
CA LYS A 260 -6.49 4.76 -4.60
C LYS A 260 -6.76 6.24 -4.42
N GLU A 261 -7.78 6.56 -3.64
CA GLU A 261 -8.20 7.91 -3.33
C GLU A 261 -8.35 8.05 -1.81
N PHE A 262 -7.88 9.17 -1.28
CA PHE A 262 -7.98 9.50 0.14
C PHE A 262 -9.03 10.58 0.34
N TYR A 263 -9.97 10.35 1.26
CA TYR A 263 -11.02 11.29 1.64
C TYR A 263 -10.89 11.56 3.13
N ASN A 264 -10.36 12.74 3.51
CA ASN A 264 -10.14 13.12 4.91
C ASN A 264 -9.44 11.98 5.68
N LEU A 265 -8.16 11.78 5.38
CA LEU A 265 -7.34 10.74 6.04
C LEU A 265 -7.26 11.04 7.54
N VAL A 266 -7.79 10.13 8.38
CA VAL A 266 -7.78 10.29 9.84
C VAL A 266 -6.81 9.34 10.54
N TYR A 267 -6.39 8.27 9.88
CA TYR A 267 -5.41 7.34 10.44
C TYR A 267 -4.60 6.69 9.33
N SER A 268 -3.28 6.56 9.55
CA SER A 268 -2.37 5.86 8.64
C SER A 268 -1.44 4.96 9.45
N LEU A 269 -1.48 3.67 9.13
CA LEU A 269 -0.51 2.67 9.53
C LEU A 269 0.00 2.00 8.25
N ASN A 270 0.99 2.63 7.65
CA ASN A 270 1.55 2.19 6.38
C ASN A 270 2.45 0.93 6.55
N PRO A 271 2.87 0.27 5.47
CA PRO A 271 3.69 -0.95 5.53
C PRO A 271 4.98 -0.80 6.32
N VAL A 272 5.63 0.36 6.21
CA VAL A 272 6.90 0.64 6.89
C VAL A 272 6.70 0.71 8.40
N GLN A 273 5.69 1.45 8.83
CA GLN A 273 5.33 1.55 10.24
C GLN A 273 4.91 0.20 10.83
N ALA A 274 4.10 -0.56 10.10
CA ALA A 274 3.67 -1.89 10.54
C ALA A 274 4.86 -2.86 10.69
N TYR A 275 5.81 -2.79 9.78
CA TYR A 275 7.05 -3.58 9.85
C TYR A 275 7.94 -3.16 11.02
N ASP A 276 8.21 -1.88 11.17
CA ASP A 276 9.05 -1.33 12.24
C ASP A 276 8.48 -1.66 13.64
N LEU A 277 7.16 -1.57 13.78
CA LEU A 277 6.45 -1.94 15.00
C LEU A 277 6.36 -3.47 15.23
N GLY A 278 6.83 -4.28 14.28
CA GLY A 278 6.78 -5.74 14.38
C GLY A 278 5.36 -6.31 14.39
N LEU A 279 4.40 -5.63 13.76
CA LEU A 279 3.00 -6.03 13.68
C LEU A 279 2.72 -7.02 12.56
N VAL A 280 3.69 -7.21 11.67
CA VAL A 280 3.64 -8.13 10.54
C VAL A 280 4.88 -9.01 10.51
N LYS A 281 4.81 -10.15 9.79
CA LYS A 281 5.98 -11.01 9.55
C LYS A 281 7.02 -10.30 8.70
N GLN A 282 8.29 -10.61 8.95
CA GLN A 282 9.38 -10.23 8.05
C GLN A 282 9.34 -11.07 6.77
N ILE A 283 9.72 -10.47 5.65
CA ILE A 283 9.73 -11.14 4.35
C ILE A 283 11.15 -11.62 4.05
N GLU A 284 11.29 -12.88 3.75
CA GLU A 284 12.46 -13.46 3.13
C GLU A 284 12.11 -13.96 1.72
N VAL A 285 12.97 -13.76 0.76
CA VAL A 285 12.72 -14.14 -0.64
C VAL A 285 13.70 -15.21 -1.07
N ASP A 286 13.17 -16.30 -1.59
CA ASP A 286 13.91 -17.33 -2.29
C ASP A 286 13.75 -17.12 -3.80
N GLY A 287 14.61 -16.27 -4.37
CA GLY A 287 14.59 -15.90 -5.78
C GLY A 287 15.18 -17.01 -6.64
N ILE A 288 14.45 -17.44 -7.64
CA ILE A 288 14.90 -18.43 -8.61
C ILE A 288 15.15 -17.73 -9.94
N THR A 289 16.41 -17.63 -10.31
CA THR A 289 16.83 -17.15 -11.63
C THR A 289 17.43 -18.31 -12.40
N ALA A 290 16.89 -18.58 -13.57
CA ALA A 290 17.55 -19.42 -14.55
C ALA A 290 18.27 -18.53 -15.56
N ASP A 291 19.32 -19.06 -16.20
CA ASP A 291 20.02 -18.38 -17.28
C ASP A 291 19.07 -18.14 -18.45
N GLY A 292 18.58 -16.88 -18.53
CA GLY A 292 17.51 -16.48 -19.45
C GLY A 292 16.31 -15.96 -18.66
N ASN A 293 16.22 -14.66 -18.54
CA ASN A 293 15.26 -13.92 -17.75
C ASN A 293 13.80 -14.42 -17.95
N TYR A 294 13.25 -15.19 -17.01
CA TYR A 294 11.94 -15.87 -17.11
C TYR A 294 10.75 -14.97 -16.75
N ASN A 295 10.97 -13.77 -16.29
CA ASN A 295 10.02 -12.67 -16.36
C ASN A 295 10.13 -11.92 -17.71
N ALA A 296 10.98 -12.42 -18.63
CA ALA A 296 11.01 -11.90 -19.98
C ALA A 296 9.64 -12.08 -20.63
N ALA A 297 9.21 -11.06 -21.30
CA ALA A 297 8.00 -11.04 -22.07
C ALA A 297 7.97 -12.23 -23.04
N PHE A 298 7.00 -13.08 -22.90
CA PHE A 298 6.81 -14.19 -23.84
C PHE A 298 6.44 -13.64 -25.22
N VAL A 299 7.21 -13.95 -26.22
CA VAL A 299 6.94 -13.62 -27.60
C VAL A 299 7.24 -14.84 -28.48
N ARG A 300 6.21 -15.25 -29.24
CA ARG A 300 6.36 -16.27 -30.30
C ARG A 300 5.97 -15.65 -31.63
N VAL A 301 6.83 -15.69 -32.62
CA VAL A 301 6.49 -15.30 -33.98
C VAL A 301 5.85 -16.51 -34.68
N LYS A 302 4.59 -16.39 -35.07
CA LYS A 302 3.84 -17.44 -35.80
C LYS A 302 4.01 -17.37 -37.29
N SER A 303 3.91 -16.17 -37.83
CA SER A 303 4.13 -15.90 -39.27
C SER A 303 4.62 -14.49 -39.50
N VAL A 304 5.32 -14.30 -40.59
CA VAL A 304 5.68 -12.98 -41.11
C VAL A 304 5.13 -12.92 -42.55
N ASP A 305 4.32 -11.91 -42.83
CA ASP A 305 3.57 -11.79 -44.09
C ASP A 305 3.85 -10.44 -44.79
N LYS A 306 3.96 -10.48 -46.11
CA LYS A 306 4.09 -9.29 -46.94
C LYS A 306 2.89 -9.22 -47.87
N ALA A 307 1.94 -8.34 -47.61
CA ALA A 307 0.77 -8.12 -48.45
C ALA A 307 0.73 -6.66 -48.93
N LYS A 308 0.68 -6.45 -50.24
CA LYS A 308 0.54 -5.11 -50.88
C LYS A 308 1.51 -4.06 -50.31
N GLN A 309 2.80 -4.41 -50.16
CA GLN A 309 3.87 -3.58 -49.60
C GLN A 309 3.78 -3.30 -48.08
N VAL A 310 2.83 -3.87 -47.39
CA VAL A 310 2.75 -3.77 -45.90
C VAL A 310 3.33 -5.03 -45.31
N LEU A 311 4.36 -4.85 -44.48
CA LEU A 311 4.95 -5.92 -43.68
C LEU A 311 4.13 -6.09 -42.37
N THR A 312 3.69 -7.32 -42.11
CA THR A 312 2.98 -7.70 -40.90
C THR A 312 3.56 -8.97 -40.30
N ALA A 313 3.51 -9.12 -39.00
CA ALA A 313 3.80 -10.39 -38.36
C ALA A 313 2.68 -10.78 -37.39
N LYS A 314 2.40 -12.07 -37.31
CA LYS A 314 1.49 -12.60 -36.31
C LYS A 314 2.29 -13.12 -35.13
N LEU A 315 2.08 -12.51 -33.96
CA LEU A 315 2.77 -12.86 -32.72
C LEU A 315 1.79 -13.47 -31.73
N SER A 316 2.26 -14.42 -30.93
CA SER A 316 1.62 -14.79 -29.67
C SER A 316 2.34 -14.08 -28.54
N LEU A 317 1.59 -13.43 -27.67
CA LEU A 317 2.07 -12.78 -26.46
C LEU A 317 1.10 -12.99 -25.31
N TYR A 318 1.53 -12.71 -24.09
CA TYR A 318 0.63 -12.70 -22.95
C TYR A 318 -0.07 -11.34 -22.85
N SER A 319 -1.40 -11.36 -22.75
CA SER A 319 -2.26 -10.16 -22.64
C SER A 319 -3.12 -10.19 -21.39
N ASN A 320 -3.36 -9.03 -20.80
CA ASN A 320 -4.29 -8.85 -19.69
C ASN A 320 -5.73 -8.97 -20.19
N GLU A 321 -6.43 -10.08 -19.93
CA GLU A 321 -7.81 -10.30 -20.32
C GLU A 321 -8.75 -10.30 -19.10
N LYS A 322 -10.07 -10.13 -19.33
CA LYS A 322 -11.08 -10.26 -18.26
C LYS A 322 -11.01 -11.69 -17.68
N GLY A 323 -10.42 -11.83 -16.52
CA GLY A 323 -10.24 -13.13 -15.86
C GLY A 323 -8.80 -13.64 -15.80
N GLY A 324 -7.81 -12.78 -16.08
CA GLY A 324 -6.38 -13.08 -15.94
C GLY A 324 -5.61 -13.02 -17.23
N VAL A 325 -4.31 -13.33 -17.14
CA VAL A 325 -3.43 -13.32 -18.30
C VAL A 325 -3.72 -14.51 -19.20
N ARG A 326 -3.80 -14.23 -20.48
CA ARG A 326 -3.95 -15.27 -21.51
C ARG A 326 -2.98 -15.05 -22.63
N GLN A 327 -2.53 -16.12 -23.22
CA GLN A 327 -1.81 -16.06 -24.46
C GLN A 327 -2.77 -15.60 -25.56
N LYS A 328 -2.39 -14.58 -26.30
CA LYS A 328 -3.18 -13.97 -27.36
C LYS A 328 -2.35 -13.79 -28.61
N ASP A 329 -2.97 -14.11 -29.71
CA ASP A 329 -2.40 -13.80 -31.02
C ASP A 329 -2.72 -12.36 -31.40
N VAL A 330 -1.71 -11.61 -31.78
CA VAL A 330 -1.82 -10.24 -32.23
C VAL A 330 -1.12 -10.09 -33.59
N THR A 331 -1.67 -9.25 -34.47
CA THR A 331 -1.00 -8.87 -35.70
C THR A 331 -0.30 -7.55 -35.47
N VAL A 332 1.00 -7.52 -35.72
CA VAL A 332 1.86 -6.35 -35.55
C VAL A 332 2.39 -5.81 -36.86
N ARG A 333 2.73 -4.54 -36.83
CA ARG A 333 3.40 -3.81 -37.92
C ARG A 333 4.62 -3.10 -37.34
N LEU A 334 5.43 -2.53 -38.25
CA LEU A 334 6.52 -1.65 -37.83
C LEU A 334 5.98 -0.55 -36.89
N GLY A 335 6.63 -0.32 -35.76
CA GLY A 335 6.20 0.62 -34.72
C GLY A 335 5.12 0.12 -33.78
N SER A 336 4.59 -1.12 -33.91
CA SER A 336 3.63 -1.68 -32.97
C SER A 336 4.28 -1.86 -31.61
N ASP A 337 3.61 -1.36 -30.56
CA ASP A 337 4.03 -1.46 -29.18
C ASP A 337 3.33 -2.64 -28.49
N LEU A 338 4.12 -3.65 -28.05
CA LEU A 338 3.56 -4.81 -27.37
C LEU A 338 2.99 -4.47 -25.99
N TYR A 339 3.44 -3.38 -25.36
CA TYR A 339 2.84 -2.90 -24.11
C TYR A 339 1.36 -2.57 -24.33
N ALA A 340 1.05 -1.75 -25.32
CA ALA A 340 -0.33 -1.42 -25.65
C ALA A 340 -1.14 -2.65 -26.12
N LEU A 341 -0.55 -3.51 -26.97
CA LEU A 341 -1.21 -4.70 -27.51
C LEU A 341 -1.45 -5.78 -26.43
N SER A 342 -0.64 -5.82 -25.39
CA SER A 342 -0.80 -6.72 -24.26
C SER A 342 -1.77 -6.17 -23.19
N LYS A 343 -2.40 -5.04 -23.44
CA LYS A 343 -3.23 -4.30 -22.49
C LYS A 343 -2.43 -3.89 -21.26
N GLU A 344 -1.37 -3.13 -21.51
CA GLU A 344 -0.54 -2.48 -20.51
C GLU A 344 0.18 -3.46 -19.54
N ARG A 345 0.71 -4.56 -20.08
CA ARG A 345 1.58 -5.44 -19.30
C ARG A 345 2.97 -4.84 -19.18
N ASP A 346 3.37 -4.56 -17.95
CA ASP A 346 4.66 -3.91 -17.62
C ASP A 346 5.88 -4.63 -18.19
N ILE A 347 5.83 -5.96 -18.32
CA ILE A 347 6.90 -6.77 -18.93
C ILE A 347 7.19 -6.41 -20.38
N TYR A 348 6.25 -5.74 -21.08
CA TYR A 348 6.45 -5.24 -22.45
C TYR A 348 6.67 -3.73 -22.51
N ARG A 349 6.76 -3.04 -21.37
CA ARG A 349 6.86 -1.57 -21.33
C ARG A 349 8.15 -1.05 -21.95
N GLN A 350 9.23 -1.79 -21.87
CA GLN A 350 10.55 -1.38 -22.38
C GLN A 350 11.10 -2.42 -23.35
N GLY A 351 11.56 -1.96 -24.49
CA GLY A 351 12.26 -2.80 -25.46
C GLY A 351 11.39 -3.64 -26.37
N PHE A 352 10.05 -3.51 -26.35
CA PHE A 352 9.11 -4.33 -27.13
C PHE A 352 8.28 -3.56 -28.17
N ILE A 353 8.84 -2.49 -28.74
CA ILE A 353 8.30 -1.86 -29.92
C ILE A 353 8.89 -2.59 -31.14
N VAL A 354 8.04 -2.94 -32.11
CA VAL A 354 8.48 -3.64 -33.32
C VAL A 354 9.32 -2.71 -34.18
N ASN A 355 10.61 -2.99 -34.28
CA ASN A 355 11.59 -2.18 -35.03
C ASN A 355 11.79 -2.62 -36.47
N GLU A 356 11.68 -3.92 -36.73
CA GLU A 356 11.92 -4.53 -38.01
C GLU A 356 11.09 -5.79 -38.13
N ILE A 357 10.53 -5.98 -39.35
CA ILE A 357 9.88 -7.23 -39.75
C ILE A 357 10.57 -7.66 -41.03
N ASP A 358 11.28 -8.76 -41.01
CA ASP A 358 12.03 -9.34 -42.11
C ASP A 358 11.33 -10.60 -42.59
N PRO A 359 10.65 -10.53 -43.80
CA PRO A 359 9.96 -11.69 -44.31
C PRO A 359 10.91 -12.74 -44.90
N ASP A 360 12.13 -12.36 -45.32
CA ASP A 360 13.09 -13.27 -45.94
C ASP A 360 13.74 -14.17 -44.86
N GLU A 361 14.06 -13.60 -43.72
CA GLU A 361 14.56 -14.34 -42.56
C GLU A 361 13.42 -14.84 -41.60
N GLY A 362 12.17 -14.51 -41.89
CA GLY A 362 11.05 -14.84 -41.02
C GLY A 362 11.20 -14.29 -39.61
N ARG A 363 11.75 -13.07 -39.47
CA ARG A 363 12.22 -12.50 -38.19
C ARG A 363 11.49 -11.22 -37.84
N VAL A 364 11.27 -11.02 -36.54
CA VAL A 364 10.82 -9.75 -35.94
C VAL A 364 11.88 -9.27 -34.98
N THR A 365 12.30 -8.02 -35.11
CA THR A 365 13.25 -7.36 -34.22
C THR A 365 12.54 -6.28 -33.39
N PHE A 366 12.79 -6.24 -32.10
CA PHE A 366 12.20 -5.28 -31.17
C PHE A 366 13.18 -4.20 -30.74
N SER A 367 12.69 -3.08 -30.23
CA SER A 367 13.46 -1.91 -29.82
C SER A 367 14.53 -2.21 -28.76
N GLY A 368 14.32 -3.21 -27.91
CA GLY A 368 15.30 -3.73 -26.95
C GLY A 368 16.39 -4.64 -27.58
N GLY A 369 16.45 -4.76 -28.90
CA GLY A 369 17.41 -5.62 -29.60
C GLY A 369 17.02 -7.09 -29.65
N LEU A 370 15.90 -7.48 -29.04
CA LEU A 370 15.38 -8.84 -29.11
C LEU A 370 15.03 -9.19 -30.57
N ARG A 371 15.53 -10.34 -31.03
CA ARG A 371 15.25 -10.91 -32.37
C ARG A 371 14.57 -12.25 -32.21
N VAL A 372 13.41 -12.43 -32.82
CA VAL A 372 12.63 -13.67 -32.73
C VAL A 372 12.28 -14.12 -34.13
N VAL A 373 12.64 -15.35 -34.48
CA VAL A 373 12.30 -15.96 -35.77
C VAL A 373 11.02 -16.80 -35.67
N VAL A 374 10.39 -17.03 -36.83
CA VAL A 374 9.17 -17.83 -36.89
C VAL A 374 9.37 -19.21 -36.27
N GLY A 375 8.46 -19.56 -35.35
CA GLY A 375 8.51 -20.82 -34.59
C GLY A 375 9.40 -20.80 -33.34
N GLN A 376 10.15 -19.73 -33.12
CA GLN A 376 10.96 -19.57 -31.89
C GLN A 376 10.09 -18.94 -30.79
N ASP A 377 10.26 -19.46 -29.56
CA ASP A 377 9.73 -18.92 -28.33
C ASP A 377 10.83 -18.17 -27.58
N VAL A 378 10.51 -16.99 -27.12
CA VAL A 378 11.40 -16.22 -26.24
C VAL A 378 10.61 -15.81 -25.01
N GLY A 379 11.13 -16.16 -23.82
CA GLY A 379 10.49 -15.88 -22.53
C GLY A 379 9.47 -16.93 -22.12
N GLY A 380 8.87 -16.69 -20.95
CA GLY A 380 7.91 -17.59 -20.32
C GLY A 380 8.54 -18.53 -19.26
N LEU A 381 7.68 -19.03 -18.36
CA LEU A 381 8.11 -19.99 -17.33
C LEU A 381 8.20 -21.39 -17.93
N THR A 382 9.35 -22.04 -17.81
CA THR A 382 9.49 -23.44 -18.19
C THR A 382 8.98 -24.36 -17.08
N ASP A 383 8.49 -25.57 -17.47
CA ASP A 383 8.06 -26.59 -16.51
C ASP A 383 9.15 -26.93 -15.49
N ALA A 384 10.42 -26.89 -15.89
CA ALA A 384 11.56 -27.15 -15.01
C ALA A 384 11.68 -26.08 -13.89
N VAL A 385 11.49 -24.81 -14.21
CA VAL A 385 11.52 -23.71 -13.24
C VAL A 385 10.34 -23.81 -12.28
N LEU A 386 9.14 -24.01 -12.80
CA LEU A 386 7.93 -24.18 -11.99
C LEU A 386 8.02 -25.36 -11.02
N ARG A 387 8.57 -26.49 -11.52
CA ARG A 387 8.83 -27.68 -10.69
C ARG A 387 9.86 -27.40 -9.61
N TYR A 388 10.92 -26.66 -9.92
CA TYR A 388 11.93 -26.27 -8.94
C TYR A 388 11.39 -25.29 -7.89
N GLN A 389 10.50 -24.37 -8.26
CA GLN A 389 9.79 -23.52 -7.30
C GLN A 389 8.94 -24.34 -6.32
N LEU A 390 8.21 -25.35 -6.81
CA LEU A 390 7.48 -26.27 -5.94
C LEU A 390 8.41 -27.03 -5.00
N GLU A 391 9.54 -27.51 -5.51
CA GLU A 391 10.53 -28.22 -4.70
C GLU A 391 11.09 -27.33 -3.59
N ARG A 392 11.44 -26.08 -3.90
CA ARG A 392 11.90 -25.10 -2.91
C ARG A 392 10.81 -24.81 -1.86
N THR A 393 9.56 -24.70 -2.28
CA THR A 393 8.42 -24.47 -1.39
C THR A 393 8.24 -25.64 -0.41
N VAL A 394 8.30 -26.87 -0.89
CA VAL A 394 8.21 -28.06 -0.04
C VAL A 394 9.39 -28.13 0.93
N LYS A 395 10.61 -27.86 0.47
CA LYS A 395 11.81 -27.80 1.32
C LYS A 395 11.61 -26.82 2.48
N TRP A 396 11.28 -25.57 2.19
CA TRP A 396 11.10 -24.57 3.23
C TRP A 396 9.93 -24.88 4.17
N HIS A 397 8.89 -25.55 3.66
CA HIS A 397 7.80 -26.01 4.50
C HIS A 397 8.29 -27.01 5.55
N PHE A 398 9.01 -28.05 5.16
CA PHE A 398 9.57 -29.03 6.09
C PHE A 398 10.52 -28.36 7.10
N ASP A 399 11.37 -27.46 6.65
CA ASP A 399 12.31 -26.73 7.52
C ASP A 399 11.55 -25.89 8.57
N LYS A 400 10.45 -25.21 8.17
CA LYS A 400 9.61 -24.46 9.10
C LYS A 400 8.80 -25.35 10.02
N VAL A 401 8.22 -26.44 9.54
CA VAL A 401 7.50 -27.40 10.39
C VAL A 401 8.44 -27.94 11.46
N ARG A 402 9.67 -28.29 11.14
CA ARG A 402 10.67 -28.77 12.12
C ARG A 402 10.91 -27.75 13.24
N ARG A 403 10.94 -26.46 12.91
CA ARG A 403 11.19 -25.37 13.86
C ARG A 403 9.96 -24.96 14.67
N LEU A 404 8.77 -24.98 14.06
CA LEU A 404 7.56 -24.36 14.59
C LEU A 404 6.59 -25.34 15.23
N LYS A 405 6.52 -26.60 14.76
CA LYS A 405 5.66 -27.64 15.31
C LYS A 405 5.91 -27.92 16.81
N PRO A 406 7.18 -27.98 17.30
CA PRO A 406 7.45 -28.12 18.73
C PRO A 406 6.94 -26.96 19.58
N LYS A 407 6.70 -25.80 18.99
CA LYS A 407 6.14 -24.61 19.64
C LYS A 407 4.62 -24.52 19.50
N GLY A 408 3.98 -25.58 19.02
CA GLY A 408 2.53 -25.63 18.83
C GLY A 408 2.02 -24.79 17.65
N ILE A 409 2.90 -24.36 16.74
CA ILE A 409 2.53 -23.52 15.59
C ILE A 409 2.42 -24.40 14.34
N LYS A 410 1.24 -24.45 13.74
CA LYS A 410 1.03 -25.09 12.44
C LYS A 410 1.56 -24.21 11.32
N VAL A 411 2.16 -24.81 10.31
CA VAL A 411 2.67 -24.15 9.11
C VAL A 411 1.71 -24.36 7.95
N LEU A 412 1.33 -23.28 7.26
CA LEU A 412 0.58 -23.30 6.02
C LEU A 412 1.40 -22.67 4.89
N SER A 413 1.26 -23.23 3.69
CA SER A 413 1.88 -22.73 2.45
C SER A 413 0.81 -22.43 1.42
N LEU A 414 0.89 -21.25 0.78
CA LEU A 414 0.04 -20.86 -0.34
C LEU A 414 0.79 -21.02 -1.65
N VAL A 415 0.15 -21.60 -2.64
CA VAL A 415 0.68 -21.73 -3.99
C VAL A 415 -0.30 -21.10 -4.97
N PHE A 416 0.09 -20.00 -5.59
CA PHE A 416 -0.71 -19.34 -6.61
C PHE A 416 -0.40 -19.91 -7.99
N VAL A 417 -1.44 -20.32 -8.71
CA VAL A 417 -1.36 -20.95 -10.02
C VAL A 417 -2.04 -20.10 -11.09
N ASP A 418 -1.57 -20.19 -12.32
CA ASP A 418 -2.10 -19.44 -13.47
C ASP A 418 -3.44 -20.00 -13.98
N ARG A 419 -3.62 -21.32 -13.90
CA ARG A 419 -4.80 -22.04 -14.41
C ARG A 419 -5.21 -23.16 -13.48
N VAL A 420 -6.51 -23.32 -13.31
CA VAL A 420 -7.08 -24.45 -12.54
C VAL A 420 -6.65 -25.78 -13.14
N ALA A 421 -6.61 -25.89 -14.48
CA ALA A 421 -6.22 -27.11 -15.18
C ALA A 421 -4.76 -27.56 -14.92
N SER A 422 -3.88 -26.63 -14.51
CA SER A 422 -2.50 -26.97 -14.12
C SER A 422 -2.45 -27.77 -12.81
N TYR A 423 -3.43 -27.56 -11.94
CA TYR A 423 -3.54 -28.26 -10.65
C TYR A 423 -4.58 -29.39 -10.67
N ARG A 424 -5.75 -29.17 -11.28
CA ARG A 424 -6.90 -30.08 -11.29
C ARG A 424 -7.49 -30.16 -12.70
N ARG A 425 -7.71 -31.38 -13.19
CA ARG A 425 -8.41 -31.66 -14.45
C ARG A 425 -9.67 -32.46 -14.15
N TYR A 426 -10.58 -32.48 -15.11
CA TYR A 426 -11.74 -33.36 -15.11
C TYR A 426 -11.70 -34.17 -16.38
N ASP A 427 -11.82 -35.50 -16.24
CA ASP A 427 -11.92 -36.40 -17.37
C ASP A 427 -13.16 -36.06 -18.21
N ALA A 428 -13.00 -36.05 -19.54
CA ALA A 428 -14.03 -35.57 -20.44
C ALA A 428 -15.29 -36.49 -20.47
N GLU A 429 -15.11 -37.79 -20.23
CA GLU A 429 -16.17 -38.80 -20.31
C GLU A 429 -16.74 -39.11 -18.93
N THR A 430 -15.89 -39.43 -17.96
CA THR A 430 -16.30 -39.83 -16.60
C THR A 430 -16.55 -38.66 -15.68
N ARG A 431 -16.07 -37.46 -16.04
CA ARG A 431 -16.08 -36.25 -15.22
C ARG A 431 -15.44 -36.41 -13.84
N GLN A 432 -14.66 -37.47 -13.66
CA GLN A 432 -13.90 -37.64 -12.41
C GLN A 432 -12.76 -36.66 -12.31
N ARG A 433 -12.46 -36.25 -11.08
CA ARG A 433 -11.34 -35.35 -10.76
C ARG A 433 -10.01 -36.09 -10.97
N GLU A 434 -9.14 -35.52 -11.77
CA GLU A 434 -7.78 -35.96 -11.99
C GLU A 434 -6.76 -34.92 -11.52
N PRO A 435 -5.61 -35.35 -10.96
CA PRO A 435 -4.55 -34.44 -10.61
C PRO A 435 -3.94 -33.82 -11.87
N GLY A 436 -3.87 -32.49 -11.90
CA GLY A 436 -3.12 -31.76 -12.91
C GLY A 436 -1.62 -31.90 -12.70
N LEU A 437 -0.83 -31.35 -13.61
CA LEU A 437 0.63 -31.47 -13.61
C LEU A 437 1.27 -30.96 -12.30
N PHE A 438 0.80 -29.86 -11.74
CA PHE A 438 1.33 -29.31 -10.49
C PHE A 438 1.02 -30.18 -9.28
N ALA A 439 -0.16 -30.79 -9.23
CA ALA A 439 -0.51 -31.73 -8.16
C ALA A 439 0.39 -32.98 -8.23
N GLN A 440 0.60 -33.55 -9.43
CA GLN A 440 1.48 -34.71 -9.62
C GLN A 440 2.94 -34.39 -9.21
N TRP A 441 3.46 -33.23 -9.62
CA TRP A 441 4.81 -32.82 -9.20
C TRP A 441 4.91 -32.63 -7.69
N PHE A 442 3.89 -31.98 -7.11
CA PHE A 442 3.86 -31.73 -5.67
C PHE A 442 3.86 -33.03 -4.88
N GLU A 443 3.00 -33.98 -5.22
CA GLU A 443 2.91 -35.26 -4.52
C GLU A 443 4.23 -36.03 -4.59
N ALA A 444 4.87 -36.07 -5.76
CA ALA A 444 6.16 -36.74 -5.94
C ALA A 444 7.27 -36.05 -5.11
N ILE A 445 7.35 -34.72 -5.14
CA ILE A 445 8.34 -33.92 -4.39
C ILE A 445 8.11 -34.08 -2.88
N PHE A 446 6.85 -33.99 -2.43
CA PHE A 446 6.52 -34.12 -1.01
C PHE A 446 6.90 -35.51 -0.48
N ALA A 447 6.61 -36.57 -1.24
CA ALA A 447 6.95 -37.93 -0.86
C ALA A 447 8.46 -38.13 -0.73
N ASP A 448 9.26 -37.56 -1.66
CA ASP A 448 10.72 -37.56 -1.57
C ASP A 448 11.23 -36.88 -0.29
N TYR A 449 10.73 -35.66 -0.01
CA TYR A 449 11.13 -34.93 1.19
C TYR A 449 10.67 -35.59 2.49
N ALA A 450 9.48 -36.18 2.53
CA ALA A 450 8.96 -36.90 3.70
C ALA A 450 9.76 -38.17 4.02
N ALA A 451 10.32 -38.83 3.00
CA ALA A 451 11.14 -40.03 3.16
C ALA A 451 12.55 -39.73 3.71
N ARG A 452 13.01 -38.50 3.64
CA ARG A 452 14.35 -38.11 4.12
C ARG A 452 14.50 -38.35 5.63
N PRO A 453 15.68 -38.82 6.11
CA PRO A 453 15.88 -39.14 7.52
C PRO A 453 15.48 -38.02 8.50
N GLU A 454 15.85 -36.77 8.16
CA GLU A 454 15.57 -35.58 8.97
C GLU A 454 14.10 -35.17 9.01
N ASN A 455 13.27 -35.67 8.10
CA ASN A 455 11.85 -35.33 7.97
C ASN A 455 10.91 -36.47 8.35
N ARG A 456 11.46 -37.67 8.59
CA ARG A 456 10.67 -38.87 8.84
C ARG A 456 9.75 -38.69 10.04
N GLY A 457 8.43 -38.85 9.84
CA GLY A 457 7.41 -38.71 10.90
C GLY A 457 7.10 -37.27 11.30
N LEU A 458 7.73 -36.26 10.67
CA LEU A 458 7.48 -34.85 10.98
C LEU A 458 6.07 -34.45 10.57
N ILE A 459 5.63 -34.87 9.37
CA ILE A 459 4.26 -34.71 8.87
C ILE A 459 3.69 -36.13 8.68
N PRO A 460 2.75 -36.60 9.53
CA PRO A 460 2.28 -37.99 9.53
C PRO A 460 1.15 -38.27 8.54
N PHE A 461 1.01 -37.42 7.51
CA PHE A 461 -0.04 -37.49 6.51
C PHE A 461 0.50 -37.87 5.13
N ALA A 462 -0.32 -38.52 4.30
CA ALA A 462 0.05 -38.84 2.93
C ALA A 462 0.11 -37.57 2.04
N ALA A 463 0.91 -37.59 0.98
CA ALA A 463 1.08 -36.47 0.09
C ALA A 463 -0.25 -35.87 -0.42
N ARG A 464 -1.20 -36.74 -0.79
CA ARG A 464 -2.51 -36.32 -1.29
C ARG A 464 -3.44 -35.71 -0.25
N GLU A 465 -3.18 -35.90 1.05
CA GLU A 465 -3.99 -35.38 2.15
C GLU A 465 -3.55 -33.97 2.58
N VAL A 466 -2.28 -33.63 2.35
CA VAL A 466 -1.71 -32.38 2.85
C VAL A 466 -1.93 -31.18 1.92
N HIS A 467 -2.53 -31.39 0.73
CA HIS A 467 -2.78 -30.31 -0.22
C HIS A 467 -4.18 -30.37 -0.81
N ASP A 468 -4.76 -29.21 -1.07
CA ASP A 468 -5.98 -29.10 -1.87
C ASP A 468 -6.03 -27.75 -2.61
N GLY A 469 -6.93 -27.67 -3.60
CA GLY A 469 -7.12 -26.48 -4.42
C GLY A 469 -8.37 -25.69 -4.05
N TYR A 470 -8.22 -24.40 -3.86
CA TYR A 470 -9.31 -23.46 -3.68
C TYR A 470 -9.49 -22.61 -4.94
N PHE A 471 -10.57 -22.86 -5.70
CA PHE A 471 -10.85 -22.18 -6.96
C PHE A 471 -12.28 -21.65 -6.98
N SER A 472 -12.48 -20.41 -7.45
CA SER A 472 -13.83 -19.88 -7.65
C SER A 472 -14.51 -20.62 -8.80
N GLN A 473 -15.74 -21.05 -8.59
CA GLN A 473 -16.56 -21.59 -9.68
C GLN A 473 -16.87 -20.48 -10.68
N ASP A 474 -16.37 -20.63 -11.90
CA ASP A 474 -16.72 -19.74 -12.99
C ASP A 474 -18.17 -20.02 -13.42
N ARG A 475 -19.06 -19.06 -13.15
CA ARG A 475 -20.49 -19.17 -13.53
C ARG A 475 -20.71 -19.27 -15.05
N ALA A 476 -19.66 -19.00 -15.84
CA ALA A 476 -19.71 -19.01 -17.30
C ALA A 476 -19.50 -20.40 -17.93
N ASN A 477 -19.06 -21.40 -17.16
CA ASN A 477 -18.83 -22.74 -17.70
C ASN A 477 -19.71 -23.78 -16.99
N PRO A 478 -20.81 -24.25 -17.66
CA PRO A 478 -21.79 -25.15 -17.04
C PRO A 478 -21.31 -26.59 -16.82
N VAL A 479 -20.08 -26.93 -17.13
CA VAL A 479 -19.50 -28.26 -17.01
C VAL A 479 -19.41 -28.77 -15.54
N GLY A 480 -19.56 -27.86 -14.56
CA GLY A 480 -19.54 -28.20 -13.14
C GLY A 480 -20.91 -28.52 -12.50
N LYS A 481 -22.01 -28.63 -13.25
CA LYS A 481 -23.34 -28.66 -12.67
C LYS A 481 -23.87 -30.04 -12.23
N ASP A 482 -23.21 -31.16 -12.55
CA ASP A 482 -23.86 -32.47 -12.41
C ASP A 482 -23.08 -33.58 -11.66
N THR A 483 -22.04 -33.30 -10.91
CA THR A 483 -21.36 -34.32 -10.11
C THR A 483 -21.64 -34.13 -8.62
N ARG A 484 -22.65 -34.86 -8.10
CA ARG A 484 -23.08 -34.80 -6.70
C ARG A 484 -22.02 -35.25 -5.68
N GLY A 485 -21.01 -36.01 -6.07
CA GLY A 485 -19.96 -36.51 -5.18
C GLY A 485 -18.81 -35.50 -4.99
N ASP A 486 -18.31 -34.90 -6.09
CA ASP A 486 -17.19 -34.00 -6.05
C ASP A 486 -17.57 -32.59 -5.53
N MET A 487 -18.83 -32.20 -5.67
CA MET A 487 -19.34 -30.94 -5.09
C MET A 487 -19.38 -30.97 -3.55
N ALA A 488 -19.46 -32.15 -2.92
CA ALA A 488 -19.38 -32.26 -1.46
C ALA A 488 -17.95 -32.00 -0.99
N LEU A 489 -16.95 -32.61 -1.62
CA LEU A 489 -15.52 -32.40 -1.30
C LEU A 489 -15.07 -30.96 -1.52
N ASP A 490 -15.48 -30.32 -2.64
CA ASP A 490 -15.18 -28.92 -2.89
C ASP A 490 -15.87 -27.98 -1.89
N ARG A 491 -17.08 -28.36 -1.39
CA ARG A 491 -17.77 -27.61 -0.32
C ARG A 491 -17.07 -27.78 1.02
N ASP A 492 -16.57 -28.97 1.32
CA ASP A 492 -15.88 -29.24 2.58
C ASP A 492 -14.53 -28.52 2.63
N THR A 493 -13.77 -28.52 1.53
CA THR A 493 -12.52 -27.76 1.42
C THR A 493 -12.77 -26.25 1.47
N TYR A 494 -13.81 -25.77 0.80
CA TYR A 494 -14.25 -24.38 0.89
C TYR A 494 -14.61 -24.00 2.34
N ALA A 495 -15.42 -24.85 3.01
CA ALA A 495 -15.82 -24.62 4.39
C ALA A 495 -14.61 -24.59 5.34
N LEU A 496 -13.67 -25.51 5.18
CA LEU A 496 -12.45 -25.58 5.98
C LEU A 496 -11.57 -24.33 5.80
N ILE A 497 -11.32 -23.91 4.56
CA ILE A 497 -10.46 -22.77 4.27
C ILE A 497 -11.11 -21.44 4.67
N MET A 498 -12.38 -21.22 4.36
CA MET A 498 -13.05 -19.94 4.53
C MET A 498 -13.77 -19.80 5.87
N ARG A 499 -14.43 -20.85 6.34
CA ARG A 499 -15.33 -20.80 7.50
C ARG A 499 -14.73 -21.39 8.75
N ASP A 500 -13.92 -22.44 8.62
CA ASP A 500 -13.39 -23.19 9.77
C ASP A 500 -11.90 -22.98 9.97
N LYS A 501 -11.52 -21.69 10.00
CA LYS A 501 -10.11 -21.25 10.13
C LYS A 501 -9.43 -21.83 11.39
N GLU A 502 -10.17 -22.03 12.45
CA GLU A 502 -9.66 -22.57 13.72
C GLU A 502 -9.31 -24.06 13.60
N ARG A 503 -10.12 -24.84 12.86
CA ARG A 503 -9.81 -26.23 12.53
C ARG A 503 -8.58 -26.29 11.61
N LEU A 504 -8.49 -25.43 10.60
CA LEU A 504 -7.33 -25.36 9.71
C LEU A 504 -6.01 -25.10 10.44
N LEU A 505 -6.06 -24.45 11.60
CA LEU A 505 -4.90 -24.19 12.46
C LEU A 505 -4.54 -25.36 13.40
N SER A 506 -5.38 -26.42 13.48
CA SER A 506 -5.08 -27.62 14.29
C SER A 506 -3.95 -28.43 13.66
N GLN A 507 -3.10 -29.03 14.50
CA GLN A 507 -2.06 -29.97 14.05
C GLN A 507 -2.67 -31.30 13.53
N ASP A 508 -3.91 -31.62 13.93
CA ASP A 508 -4.62 -32.85 13.52
C ASP A 508 -5.25 -32.69 12.13
N GLU A 509 -5.40 -31.48 11.63
CA GLU A 509 -5.93 -31.23 10.28
C GLU A 509 -4.80 -31.44 9.25
N PRO A 510 -4.94 -32.38 8.29
CA PRO A 510 -3.88 -32.70 7.35
C PRO A 510 -3.54 -31.55 6.39
N LEU A 511 -4.49 -30.73 5.98
CA LEU A 511 -4.28 -29.68 4.98
C LEU A 511 -3.22 -28.66 5.44
N GLN A 512 -2.14 -28.52 4.65
CA GLN A 512 -1.01 -27.64 4.90
C GLN A 512 -0.62 -26.81 3.66
N PHE A 513 -0.92 -27.28 2.45
CA PHE A 513 -0.64 -26.60 1.20
C PHE A 513 -1.94 -26.27 0.48
N ILE A 514 -2.16 -24.98 0.19
CA ILE A 514 -3.38 -24.50 -0.45
C ILE A 514 -3.00 -23.95 -1.81
N PHE A 515 -3.50 -24.58 -2.88
CA PHE A 515 -3.36 -24.11 -4.24
C PHE A 515 -4.53 -23.20 -4.60
N SER A 516 -4.25 -22.05 -5.20
CA SER A 516 -5.28 -21.08 -5.56
C SER A 516 -4.96 -20.34 -6.86
N HIS A 517 -5.99 -20.03 -7.65
CA HIS A 517 -5.85 -19.16 -8.83
C HIS A 517 -6.16 -17.70 -8.47
N SER A 518 -7.42 -17.36 -8.29
CA SER A 518 -7.84 -15.98 -8.01
C SER A 518 -8.74 -15.87 -6.78
N ALA A 519 -9.30 -16.99 -6.34
CA ALA A 519 -10.36 -16.99 -5.33
C ALA A 519 -9.88 -16.54 -3.94
N LEU A 520 -8.62 -16.83 -3.58
CA LEU A 520 -8.00 -16.35 -2.34
C LEU A 520 -7.43 -14.92 -2.44
N ARG A 521 -7.57 -14.24 -3.58
CA ARG A 521 -7.05 -12.88 -3.75
C ARG A 521 -7.73 -11.86 -2.85
N GLU A 522 -8.99 -12.10 -2.47
CA GLU A 522 -9.77 -11.17 -1.66
C GLU A 522 -10.38 -11.85 -0.44
N GLY A 523 -10.27 -11.24 0.72
CA GLY A 523 -11.00 -11.61 1.94
C GLY A 523 -10.49 -12.81 2.74
N TRP A 524 -9.54 -13.61 2.23
CA TRP A 524 -8.96 -14.70 3.01
C TRP A 524 -7.69 -14.26 3.74
N ASP A 525 -7.62 -14.61 5.00
CA ASP A 525 -6.49 -14.31 5.87
C ASP A 525 -6.34 -15.44 6.90
N ASN A 526 -5.17 -16.03 6.96
CA ASN A 526 -4.83 -17.02 7.99
C ASN A 526 -3.48 -16.63 8.61
N PRO A 527 -3.38 -16.52 9.95
CA PRO A 527 -2.17 -16.07 10.61
C PRO A 527 -0.98 -17.00 10.40
N ASN A 528 -1.22 -18.30 10.19
CA ASN A 528 -0.17 -19.30 10.12
C ASN A 528 0.31 -19.61 8.69
N VAL A 529 0.06 -18.72 7.74
CA VAL A 529 0.73 -18.76 6.44
C VAL A 529 2.18 -18.29 6.62
N PHE A 530 3.12 -19.18 6.32
CA PHE A 530 4.56 -18.90 6.43
C PHE A 530 5.29 -18.93 5.09
N GLN A 531 4.57 -19.34 4.04
CA GLN A 531 5.15 -19.39 2.71
C GLN A 531 4.15 -19.04 1.64
N ILE A 532 4.66 -18.37 0.62
CA ILE A 532 3.93 -18.06 -0.60
C ILE A 532 4.81 -18.45 -1.78
N CYS A 533 4.25 -19.24 -2.69
CA CYS A 533 4.87 -19.60 -3.96
C CYS A 533 4.00 -19.07 -5.09
N THR A 534 4.60 -18.36 -6.03
CA THR A 534 3.89 -17.82 -7.19
C THR A 534 4.30 -18.60 -8.44
N LEU A 535 3.45 -19.58 -8.83
CA LEU A 535 3.59 -20.34 -10.08
C LEU A 535 2.83 -19.68 -11.24
N ASN A 536 2.48 -18.41 -11.07
CA ASN A 536 1.83 -17.59 -12.08
C ASN A 536 2.76 -16.42 -12.45
N GLU A 537 2.58 -15.90 -13.65
CA GLU A 537 3.18 -14.62 -14.00
C GLU A 537 2.42 -13.51 -13.28
N THR A 538 2.95 -13.05 -12.15
CA THR A 538 2.36 -11.94 -11.40
C THR A 538 2.75 -10.63 -12.07
N GLN A 539 1.75 -9.82 -12.47
CA GLN A 539 1.91 -8.81 -13.49
C GLN A 539 1.81 -7.37 -13.01
N SER A 540 1.47 -7.17 -11.75
CA SER A 540 1.48 -5.82 -11.18
C SER A 540 2.03 -5.89 -9.77
N ASP A 541 2.78 -4.88 -9.41
CA ASP A 541 3.35 -4.73 -8.07
C ASP A 541 2.23 -4.73 -7.00
N VAL A 542 1.08 -4.10 -7.29
CA VAL A 542 -0.12 -4.12 -6.42
C VAL A 542 -0.65 -5.55 -6.18
N LYS A 543 -0.64 -6.43 -7.18
CA LYS A 543 -1.06 -7.82 -7.00
C LYS A 543 -0.05 -8.60 -6.15
N LYS A 544 1.24 -8.42 -6.39
CA LYS A 544 2.30 -9.05 -5.57
C LYS A 544 2.11 -8.70 -4.11
N ARG A 545 1.91 -7.43 -3.80
CA ARG A 545 1.69 -6.98 -2.42
C ARG A 545 0.43 -7.59 -1.79
N GLN A 546 -0.68 -7.65 -2.53
CA GLN A 546 -1.90 -8.29 -2.06
C GLN A 546 -1.72 -9.79 -1.80
N GLU A 547 -0.97 -10.49 -2.64
CA GLU A 547 -0.64 -11.91 -2.47
C GLU A 547 0.27 -12.11 -1.26
N ILE A 548 1.34 -11.31 -1.10
CA ILE A 548 2.25 -11.31 0.05
C ILE A 548 1.50 -10.95 1.34
N GLY A 549 0.61 -9.97 1.27
CA GLY A 549 -0.22 -9.53 2.38
C GLY A 549 -0.99 -10.66 3.09
N ARG A 550 -1.33 -11.73 2.35
CA ARG A 550 -1.99 -12.92 2.92
C ARG A 550 -1.13 -13.66 3.94
N GLY A 551 0.19 -13.58 3.82
CA GLY A 551 1.14 -14.22 4.73
C GLY A 551 1.69 -13.32 5.82
N LEU A 552 1.45 -12.01 5.79
CA LEU A 552 2.08 -11.05 6.70
C LEU A 552 1.56 -11.10 8.14
N ARG A 553 0.39 -11.66 8.39
CA ARG A 553 -0.15 -11.74 9.77
C ARG A 553 0.80 -12.46 10.71
N LEU A 554 0.94 -11.92 11.93
CA LEU A 554 1.64 -12.62 13.00
C LEU A 554 0.96 -13.97 13.30
N PRO A 555 1.74 -15.05 13.47
CA PRO A 555 1.18 -16.38 13.68
C PRO A 555 0.57 -16.53 15.07
N VAL A 556 -0.25 -17.55 15.20
CA VAL A 556 -0.81 -17.95 16.48
C VAL A 556 -0.34 -19.35 16.87
N ASP A 557 -0.18 -19.59 18.16
CA ASP A 557 0.13 -20.90 18.74
C ASP A 557 -1.14 -21.76 18.93
N ALA A 558 -0.98 -22.96 19.40
CA ALA A 558 -2.08 -23.91 19.69
C ALA A 558 -3.11 -23.39 20.71
N SER A 559 -2.75 -22.38 21.52
CA SER A 559 -3.66 -21.74 22.48
C SER A 559 -4.46 -20.57 21.85
N GLY A 560 -4.17 -20.20 20.59
CA GLY A 560 -4.78 -19.07 19.88
C GLY A 560 -4.16 -17.73 20.18
N ARG A 561 -3.04 -17.67 20.90
CA ARG A 561 -2.30 -16.46 21.20
C ARG A 561 -1.33 -16.09 20.07
N ARG A 562 -1.21 -14.79 19.81
CA ARG A 562 -0.23 -14.27 18.84
C ARG A 562 1.20 -14.49 19.34
N VAL A 563 2.06 -14.94 18.42
CA VAL A 563 3.50 -15.13 18.66
C VAL A 563 4.23 -13.89 18.15
N GLN A 564 4.91 -13.21 19.07
CA GLN A 564 5.66 -11.97 18.77
C GLN A 564 7.17 -12.18 18.58
N ASP A 565 7.63 -13.43 18.51
CA ASP A 565 9.05 -13.76 18.33
C ASP A 565 9.47 -13.47 16.87
N LYS A 566 10.29 -12.44 16.65
CA LYS A 566 10.77 -12.01 15.33
C LYS A 566 11.54 -13.11 14.60
N ALA A 567 12.27 -13.97 15.32
CA ALA A 567 13.02 -15.07 14.72
C ALA A 567 12.11 -16.15 14.12
N LEU A 568 10.85 -16.22 14.59
CA LEU A 568 9.85 -17.16 14.09
C LEU A 568 8.93 -16.54 13.04
N ASN A 569 8.80 -15.23 13.07
CA ASN A 569 7.84 -14.48 12.25
C ASN A 569 8.45 -14.11 10.89
N LEU A 570 8.79 -15.15 10.11
CA LEU A 570 9.38 -15.03 8.79
C LEU A 570 8.43 -15.62 7.73
N LEU A 571 8.03 -14.79 6.77
CA LEU A 571 7.29 -15.21 5.58
C LEU A 571 8.29 -15.45 4.44
N THR A 572 8.37 -16.68 3.94
CA THR A 572 9.18 -17.00 2.75
C THR A 572 8.36 -16.84 1.49
N VAL A 573 8.83 -16.01 0.57
CA VAL A 573 8.27 -15.87 -0.78
C VAL A 573 9.18 -16.58 -1.77
N VAL A 574 8.67 -17.62 -2.40
CA VAL A 574 9.38 -18.33 -3.48
C VAL A 574 8.96 -17.71 -4.81
N ALA A 575 9.87 -16.91 -5.39
CA ALA A 575 9.62 -16.12 -6.57
C ALA A 575 10.38 -16.63 -7.78
N ASN A 576 9.87 -16.37 -8.98
CA ASN A 576 10.50 -16.69 -10.27
C ASN A 576 11.32 -15.52 -10.84
N GLU A 577 11.78 -14.65 -10.00
CA GLU A 577 12.63 -13.50 -10.31
C GLU A 577 13.78 -13.44 -9.32
N SER A 578 14.79 -12.63 -9.61
CA SER A 578 15.92 -12.49 -8.69
C SER A 578 15.47 -11.87 -7.37
N TYR A 579 16.19 -12.17 -6.29
CA TYR A 579 15.95 -11.51 -4.99
C TYR A 579 16.06 -10.00 -5.12
N GLU A 580 17.04 -9.53 -5.90
CA GLU A 580 17.31 -8.12 -6.14
C GLU A 580 16.14 -7.44 -6.84
N ASP A 581 15.62 -8.05 -7.92
CA ASP A 581 14.49 -7.50 -8.69
C ASP A 581 13.22 -7.47 -7.84
N PHE A 582 12.93 -8.57 -7.13
CA PHE A 582 11.79 -8.67 -6.23
C PHE A 582 11.85 -7.62 -5.12
N SER A 583 13.01 -7.52 -4.46
CA SER A 583 13.21 -6.56 -3.36
C SER A 583 13.16 -5.13 -3.85
N ALA A 584 13.76 -4.84 -5.01
CA ALA A 584 13.75 -3.51 -5.61
C ALA A 584 12.32 -3.10 -6.05
N ALA A 585 11.54 -4.03 -6.59
CA ALA A 585 10.15 -3.79 -6.96
C ALA A 585 9.29 -3.49 -5.72
N LEU A 586 9.39 -4.33 -4.68
CA LEU A 586 8.65 -4.15 -3.43
C LEU A 586 9.07 -2.85 -2.70
N GLN A 587 10.36 -2.54 -2.65
CA GLN A 587 10.86 -1.31 -2.05
C GLN A 587 10.38 -0.07 -2.80
N ARG A 588 10.39 -0.11 -4.13
CA ARG A 588 9.93 0.98 -4.98
C ARG A 588 8.45 1.26 -4.77
N GLU A 589 7.63 0.22 -4.76
CA GLU A 589 6.19 0.33 -4.49
C GLU A 589 5.91 0.95 -3.13
N ILE A 590 6.55 0.44 -2.07
CA ILE A 590 6.40 0.99 -0.72
C ILE A 590 6.88 2.45 -0.66
N GLN A 591 7.99 2.77 -1.31
CA GLN A 591 8.53 4.13 -1.34
C GLN A 591 7.68 5.09 -2.15
N GLU A 592 7.14 4.66 -3.29
CA GLU A 592 6.22 5.47 -4.11
C GLU A 592 4.92 5.77 -3.36
N GLU A 593 4.39 4.81 -2.62
CA GLU A 593 3.14 4.95 -1.88
C GLU A 593 3.32 5.73 -0.57
N THR A 594 4.39 5.46 0.18
CA THR A 594 4.59 6.03 1.52
C THR A 594 5.54 7.23 1.57
N GLY A 595 6.31 7.47 0.50
CA GLY A 595 7.37 8.47 0.46
C GLY A 595 8.56 8.16 1.38
N VAL A 596 8.61 6.98 2.00
CA VAL A 596 9.63 6.56 2.97
C VAL A 596 10.49 5.44 2.40
N ALA A 597 11.81 5.60 2.38
CA ALA A 597 12.73 4.55 1.96
C ALA A 597 12.72 3.37 2.95
N PHE A 598 12.52 2.17 2.44
CA PHE A 598 12.46 0.94 3.22
C PHE A 598 13.85 0.30 3.47
N THR A 599 14.91 0.88 2.92
CA THR A 599 16.28 0.33 2.97
C THR A 599 16.89 0.38 4.38
N GLY A 600 17.47 -0.75 4.82
CA GLY A 600 18.35 -0.83 6.01
C GLY A 600 17.68 -1.05 7.36
N ARG A 601 16.41 -1.43 7.43
CA ARG A 601 15.64 -1.57 8.69
C ARG A 601 15.57 -2.96 9.29
N THR A 602 16.61 -3.72 9.17
CA THR A 602 16.77 -4.95 9.95
C THR A 602 17.61 -4.65 11.18
N GLN A 603 17.02 -4.23 12.30
CA GLN A 603 17.69 -4.34 13.62
C GLN A 603 16.72 -4.26 14.82
N ASP A 604 17.09 -5.01 15.80
CA ASP A 604 16.69 -5.32 17.16
C ASP A 604 15.71 -4.36 17.87
N ALA A 605 14.47 -4.83 18.09
CA ALA A 605 13.43 -4.11 18.81
C ALA A 605 13.28 -4.62 20.24
N ARG A 606 14.29 -4.38 21.07
CA ARG A 606 14.18 -4.65 22.51
C ARG A 606 14.02 -3.36 23.31
N ALA A 607 12.83 -3.13 23.80
CA ALA A 607 12.36 -2.14 24.77
C ALA A 607 11.73 -0.86 24.17
N ARG A 608 10.42 -0.80 24.26
CA ARG A 608 9.62 0.41 24.04
C ARG A 608 9.76 1.33 25.26
N ARG A 609 10.08 2.60 25.06
CA ARG A 609 10.01 3.65 26.07
C ARG A 609 8.98 4.69 25.65
N THR A 610 8.26 5.25 26.62
CA THR A 610 7.19 6.23 26.37
C THR A 610 7.74 7.63 26.56
N LEU A 611 7.51 8.53 25.57
CA LEU A 611 7.74 9.95 25.72
C LEU A 611 6.66 10.55 26.62
N ARG A 612 7.08 11.28 27.66
CA ARG A 612 6.18 12.04 28.54
C ARG A 612 6.69 13.45 28.70
N LEU A 613 5.77 14.42 28.72
CA LEU A 613 6.11 15.77 29.12
C LEU A 613 6.66 15.77 30.55
N SER A 614 7.75 16.49 30.76
CA SER A 614 8.37 16.60 32.07
C SER A 614 7.52 17.41 33.05
N LYS A 615 6.76 18.39 32.52
CA LYS A 615 5.77 19.23 33.23
C LYS A 615 4.64 19.59 32.26
N GLU A 616 3.50 20.04 32.80
CA GLU A 616 2.42 20.61 32.01
C GLU A 616 2.93 21.78 31.14
N LEU A 617 2.50 21.84 29.90
CA LEU A 617 2.99 22.76 28.89
C LEU A 617 2.33 24.14 29.04
N THR A 618 2.79 24.91 30.02
CA THR A 618 2.34 26.28 30.29
C THR A 618 3.50 27.28 30.20
N PRO A 619 3.24 28.59 29.95
CA PRO A 619 4.29 29.61 29.94
C PRO A 619 5.08 29.72 31.26
N GLU A 620 4.45 29.41 32.37
CA GLU A 620 5.06 29.41 33.69
C GLU A 620 6.05 28.25 33.87
N ASN A 621 5.68 27.07 33.39
CA ASN A 621 6.50 25.86 33.52
C ASN A 621 7.66 25.84 32.50
N HIS A 622 7.43 26.39 31.29
CA HIS A 622 8.38 26.34 30.19
C HIS A 622 8.60 27.73 29.51
N PRO A 623 9.04 28.78 30.22
CA PRO A 623 9.16 30.13 29.67
C PRO A 623 10.12 30.21 28.48
N ALA A 624 11.24 29.47 28.52
CA ALA A 624 12.22 29.45 27.40
C ALA A 624 11.64 28.79 26.14
N PHE A 625 10.85 27.76 26.29
CA PHE A 625 10.15 27.15 25.17
C PHE A 625 9.18 28.13 24.50
N PHE A 626 8.31 28.77 25.29
CA PHE A 626 7.34 29.71 24.75
C PHE A 626 8.00 30.95 24.13
N ALA A 627 9.17 31.34 24.65
CA ALA A 627 9.94 32.45 24.09
C ALA A 627 10.39 32.18 22.65
N ILE A 628 10.88 30.98 22.33
CA ILE A 628 11.25 30.63 20.95
C ILE A 628 10.03 30.22 20.11
N TRP A 629 9.11 29.39 20.68
CA TRP A 629 7.95 28.89 19.95
C TRP A 629 7.08 30.01 19.39
N ASN A 630 6.80 31.02 20.20
CA ASN A 630 6.00 32.19 19.76
C ASN A 630 6.62 32.96 18.59
N ARG A 631 7.93 32.82 18.36
CA ARG A 631 8.63 33.46 17.23
C ARG A 631 8.56 32.62 15.97
N ILE A 632 8.62 31.28 16.09
CA ILE A 632 8.74 30.36 14.94
C ILE A 632 7.40 29.75 14.51
N ARG A 633 6.36 29.80 15.32
CA ARG A 633 5.09 29.11 15.09
C ARG A 633 4.24 29.64 13.93
N HIS A 634 4.63 30.75 13.29
CA HIS A 634 3.87 31.35 12.20
C HIS A 634 3.99 30.52 10.93
N ARG A 635 2.84 30.21 10.30
CA ARG A 635 2.83 29.56 9.01
C ARG A 635 3.24 30.52 7.91
N THR A 636 3.90 29.96 6.90
CA THR A 636 4.39 30.73 5.76
C THR A 636 3.96 30.08 4.46
N ARG A 637 3.89 30.90 3.42
CA ARG A 637 3.82 30.46 2.03
C ARG A 637 5.01 31.02 1.27
N TYR A 638 5.36 30.39 0.17
CA TYR A 638 6.45 30.85 -0.68
C TYR A 638 5.96 31.28 -2.05
N ARG A 639 6.72 32.18 -2.68
CA ARG A 639 6.64 32.51 -4.12
C ARG A 639 7.99 32.21 -4.74
N VAL A 640 7.97 31.82 -6.01
CA VAL A 640 9.18 31.51 -6.78
C VAL A 640 9.18 32.38 -8.02
N HIS A 641 10.33 33.03 -8.29
CA HIS A 641 10.54 33.77 -9.49
C HIS A 641 11.86 33.34 -10.14
N TYR A 642 11.81 33.00 -11.43
CA TYR A 642 12.99 32.70 -12.23
C TYR A 642 12.74 33.05 -13.71
N GLU A 643 13.78 33.39 -14.43
CA GLU A 643 13.73 33.71 -15.86
C GLU A 643 13.83 32.45 -16.71
N THR A 644 12.95 32.31 -17.73
CA THR A 644 12.93 31.14 -18.64
C THR A 644 14.28 30.97 -19.36
N GLU A 645 14.94 32.08 -19.75
CA GLU A 645 16.25 31.98 -20.40
C GLU A 645 17.32 31.44 -19.44
N ALA A 646 17.25 31.75 -18.14
CA ALA A 646 18.13 31.17 -17.14
C ALA A 646 17.94 29.66 -17.02
N LEU A 647 16.69 29.16 -17.12
CA LEU A 647 16.40 27.73 -17.16
C LEU A 647 16.99 27.09 -18.42
N ILE A 648 16.81 27.71 -19.60
CA ILE A 648 17.37 27.19 -20.85
C ILE A 648 18.91 27.15 -20.75
N ALA A 649 19.54 28.26 -20.45
CA ALA A 649 21.00 28.36 -20.39
C ALA A 649 21.62 27.40 -19.35
N GLY A 650 21.04 27.35 -18.16
CA GLY A 650 21.49 26.44 -17.10
C GLY A 650 21.34 24.97 -17.46
N THR A 651 20.22 24.58 -18.07
CA THR A 651 20.01 23.20 -18.52
C THR A 651 20.95 22.83 -19.68
N VAL A 652 21.15 23.71 -20.61
CA VAL A 652 22.13 23.53 -21.73
C VAL A 652 23.54 23.34 -21.16
N ALA A 653 23.95 24.18 -20.22
CA ALA A 653 25.24 24.04 -19.55
C ALA A 653 25.39 22.69 -18.83
N ALA A 654 24.36 22.26 -18.08
CA ALA A 654 24.36 20.97 -17.41
C ALA A 654 24.39 19.78 -18.37
N LEU A 655 23.75 19.90 -19.54
CA LEU A 655 23.78 18.88 -20.59
C LEU A 655 25.16 18.81 -21.28
N ARG A 656 25.83 19.93 -21.45
CA ARG A 656 27.17 19.99 -22.08
C ARG A 656 28.28 19.54 -21.15
N ASP A 657 28.06 19.59 -19.86
CA ASP A 657 29.03 19.11 -18.87
C ASP A 657 28.87 17.61 -18.66
N TYR A 658 29.78 16.85 -19.25
CA TYR A 658 29.77 15.38 -19.15
C TYR A 658 30.02 14.85 -17.73
N ASN A 659 30.53 15.63 -16.80
CA ASN A 659 30.62 15.27 -15.39
C ASN A 659 29.27 15.34 -14.68
N GLN A 660 28.40 16.26 -15.10
CA GLN A 660 27.04 16.40 -14.54
C GLN A 660 26.00 15.54 -15.27
N THR A 661 26.17 15.37 -16.58
CA THR A 661 25.26 14.58 -17.43
C THR A 661 26.11 13.71 -18.37
N PRO A 662 26.38 12.47 -17.99
CA PRO A 662 27.23 11.58 -18.76
C PRO A 662 26.78 11.42 -20.22
N ALA A 663 27.73 11.08 -21.10
CA ALA A 663 27.40 10.77 -22.49
C ALA A 663 26.43 9.57 -22.54
N THR A 664 25.50 9.62 -23.47
CA THR A 664 24.60 8.52 -23.71
C THR A 664 25.39 7.37 -24.35
N VAL A 665 25.38 6.23 -23.70
CA VAL A 665 26.06 5.03 -24.17
C VAL A 665 25.06 4.04 -24.76
N PRO A 666 25.46 3.21 -25.71
CA PRO A 666 24.61 2.11 -26.19
C PRO A 666 24.23 1.19 -25.03
N PRO A 667 23.02 0.58 -25.07
CA PRO A 667 22.67 -0.47 -24.13
C PRO A 667 23.72 -1.57 -24.09
N GLN A 668 23.95 -2.15 -22.89
CA GLN A 668 24.93 -3.21 -22.70
C GLN A 668 24.24 -4.55 -22.46
N LEU A 669 24.74 -5.60 -23.06
CA LEU A 669 24.42 -6.97 -22.71
C LEU A 669 25.32 -7.34 -21.52
N GLN A 670 24.71 -7.66 -20.41
CA GLN A 670 25.41 -8.11 -19.20
C GLN A 670 25.06 -9.56 -18.92
N ALA A 671 26.07 -10.40 -18.84
CA ALA A 671 25.96 -11.76 -18.33
C ALA A 671 26.62 -11.82 -16.95
N ARG A 672 25.83 -12.01 -15.88
CA ARG A 672 26.34 -12.10 -14.51
C ARG A 672 26.12 -13.48 -13.93
N LYS A 673 27.17 -14.14 -13.52
CA LYS A 673 27.15 -15.40 -12.78
C LYS A 673 27.50 -15.12 -11.32
N GLY A 674 26.53 -15.24 -10.42
CA GLY A 674 26.73 -15.04 -8.99
C GLY A 674 26.55 -16.33 -8.18
N ARG A 675 27.34 -16.48 -7.12
CA ARG A 675 27.12 -17.46 -6.05
C ARG A 675 26.63 -16.72 -4.82
N LEU A 676 25.46 -17.07 -4.34
CA LEU A 676 24.92 -16.53 -3.10
C LEU A 676 25.51 -17.28 -1.90
N SER A 677 26.06 -16.57 -0.95
CA SER A 677 26.48 -17.09 0.34
C SER A 677 25.73 -16.36 1.46
N TYR A 678 25.31 -17.14 2.45
CA TYR A 678 24.65 -16.60 3.65
C TYR A 678 25.69 -16.38 4.73
N THR A 679 25.77 -15.17 5.25
CA THR A 679 26.60 -14.82 6.41
C THR A 679 25.73 -14.39 7.57
N ALA A 680 26.27 -14.32 8.78
CA ALA A 680 25.56 -13.86 9.97
C ALA A 680 25.06 -12.40 9.87
N GLU A 681 25.55 -11.66 8.88
CA GLU A 681 25.29 -10.24 8.64
C GLU A 681 24.30 -10.00 7.47
N GLY A 682 23.85 -11.06 6.77
CA GLY A 682 22.92 -10.98 5.65
C GLY A 682 23.30 -11.89 4.47
N ILE A 683 22.58 -11.74 3.35
CA ILE A 683 22.90 -12.43 2.11
C ILE A 683 24.02 -11.68 1.40
N ALA A 684 25.18 -12.29 1.30
CA ALA A 684 26.30 -11.79 0.48
C ALA A 684 26.29 -12.52 -0.87
N GLY A 685 26.14 -11.77 -1.94
CA GLY A 685 26.35 -12.26 -3.29
C GLY A 685 27.82 -12.18 -3.66
N LEU A 686 28.46 -13.30 -3.97
CA LEU A 686 29.81 -13.32 -4.55
C LEU A 686 29.65 -13.40 -6.07
N MET A 687 29.98 -12.34 -6.78
CA MET A 687 30.07 -12.40 -8.25
C MET A 687 31.23 -13.29 -8.67
N VAL A 688 30.94 -14.27 -9.53
CA VAL A 688 31.93 -15.27 -9.98
C VAL A 688 32.43 -14.95 -11.38
N ALA A 689 31.61 -14.33 -12.22
CA ALA A 689 31.99 -13.89 -13.56
C ALA A 689 31.01 -12.79 -14.06
N GLU A 690 31.55 -11.83 -14.78
CA GLU A 690 30.78 -10.77 -15.47
C GLU A 690 31.34 -10.65 -16.89
N ASP A 691 30.46 -10.66 -17.90
CA ASP A 691 30.79 -10.36 -19.30
C ASP A 691 29.88 -9.24 -19.77
N GLU A 692 30.46 -8.12 -20.20
CA GLU A 692 29.75 -6.95 -20.68
C GLU A 692 30.10 -6.66 -22.14
N ARG A 693 29.11 -6.53 -23.01
CA ARG A 693 29.30 -6.17 -24.42
C ARG A 693 28.33 -5.08 -24.85
N PRO A 694 28.78 -3.98 -25.48
CA PRO A 694 27.91 -2.96 -26.00
C PRO A 694 27.06 -3.50 -27.15
N LEU A 695 25.76 -3.19 -27.13
CA LEU A 695 24.82 -3.50 -28.22
C LEU A 695 25.01 -2.47 -29.34
N LEU A 696 25.93 -2.69 -30.25
CA LEU A 696 26.25 -1.79 -31.37
C LEU A 696 25.30 -2.05 -32.55
N GLY A 697 24.78 -0.97 -33.13
CA GLY A 697 23.98 -1.03 -34.36
C GLY A 697 22.47 -1.21 -34.17
N ALA A 698 21.95 -1.16 -32.95
CA ALA A 698 20.53 -1.14 -32.72
C ALA A 698 19.91 0.18 -33.25
N ARG A 699 18.91 0.07 -34.12
CA ARG A 699 18.13 1.23 -34.59
C ARG A 699 16.85 1.29 -33.75
N TYR A 700 16.66 2.42 -33.07
CA TYR A 700 15.48 2.66 -32.25
C TYR A 700 14.51 3.62 -33.01
N PRO A 701 13.19 3.41 -32.90
CA PRO A 701 12.25 4.41 -33.36
C PRO A 701 12.41 5.67 -32.50
N VAL A 702 12.29 6.82 -33.11
CA VAL A 702 12.33 8.09 -32.37
C VAL A 702 11.06 8.19 -31.53
N PRO A 703 11.15 8.24 -30.19
CA PRO A 703 9.97 8.38 -29.33
C PRO A 703 9.34 9.77 -29.46
N ASP A 704 8.13 9.96 -28.92
CA ASP A 704 7.58 11.30 -28.71
C ASP A 704 8.38 12.03 -27.62
N VAL A 705 9.47 12.69 -28.05
CA VAL A 705 10.42 13.38 -27.17
C VAL A 705 9.71 14.43 -26.32
N TYR A 706 8.84 15.25 -26.91
CA TYR A 706 8.16 16.33 -26.19
C TYR A 706 7.11 15.80 -25.24
N GLY A 707 6.32 14.82 -25.64
CA GLY A 707 5.34 14.16 -24.77
C GLY A 707 6.02 13.52 -23.56
N TYR A 708 7.14 12.82 -23.80
CA TYR A 708 7.93 12.23 -22.72
C TYR A 708 8.45 13.28 -21.71
N LEU A 709 9.06 14.36 -22.21
CA LEU A 709 9.63 15.40 -21.35
C LEU A 709 8.53 16.17 -20.58
N GLN A 710 7.43 16.54 -21.26
CA GLN A 710 6.32 17.26 -20.64
C GLN A 710 5.57 16.43 -19.58
N SER A 711 5.50 15.11 -19.74
CA SER A 711 4.92 14.23 -18.71
C SER A 711 5.72 14.19 -17.40
N ARG A 712 6.97 14.66 -17.43
CA ARG A 712 7.90 14.60 -16.29
C ARG A 712 8.32 15.94 -15.72
N VAL A 713 8.21 17.00 -16.51
CA VAL A 713 8.58 18.36 -16.09
C VAL A 713 7.62 19.35 -16.73
N ASP A 714 7.06 20.24 -15.93
CA ASP A 714 6.12 21.26 -16.41
C ASP A 714 6.87 22.41 -17.09
N VAL A 715 7.16 22.19 -18.38
CA VAL A 715 7.92 23.14 -19.21
C VAL A 715 7.30 23.14 -20.62
N THR A 716 7.24 24.33 -21.24
CA THR A 716 6.64 24.49 -22.55
C THR A 716 7.47 23.86 -23.68
N ARG A 717 6.83 23.45 -24.77
CA ARG A 717 7.53 22.88 -25.96
C ARG A 717 8.58 23.82 -26.54
N PRO A 718 8.35 25.12 -26.71
CA PRO A 718 9.38 26.05 -27.19
C PRO A 718 10.63 26.05 -26.31
N THR A 719 10.46 26.02 -24.99
CA THR A 719 11.58 25.97 -24.03
C THR A 719 12.35 24.65 -24.18
N LEU A 720 11.64 23.51 -24.27
CA LEU A 720 12.26 22.20 -24.50
C LEU A 720 13.01 22.15 -25.83
N TYR A 721 12.42 22.70 -26.89
CA TYR A 721 13.10 22.81 -28.19
C TYR A 721 14.41 23.59 -28.10
N GLN A 722 14.41 24.75 -27.44
CA GLN A 722 15.62 25.56 -27.27
C GLN A 722 16.69 24.80 -26.49
N ILE A 723 16.31 24.09 -25.43
CA ILE A 723 17.23 23.29 -24.64
C ILE A 723 17.86 22.18 -25.49
N LEU A 724 17.04 21.39 -26.17
CA LEU A 724 17.52 20.27 -26.98
C LEU A 724 18.42 20.76 -28.14
N HIS A 725 17.98 21.80 -28.85
CA HIS A 725 18.72 22.38 -29.98
C HIS A 725 20.05 22.98 -29.52
N ARG A 726 20.04 23.82 -28.49
CA ARG A 726 21.26 24.51 -28.00
C ARG A 726 22.20 23.53 -27.27
N SER A 727 21.73 22.39 -26.76
CA SER A 727 22.61 21.39 -26.08
C SER A 727 23.65 20.83 -27.03
N GLY A 728 23.33 20.69 -28.33
CA GLY A 728 24.17 20.06 -29.36
C GLY A 728 24.27 18.55 -29.22
N ARG A 729 23.52 17.92 -28.28
CA ARG A 729 23.60 16.48 -27.98
C ARG A 729 22.44 15.67 -28.54
N PHE A 730 21.58 16.28 -29.38
CA PHE A 730 20.37 15.61 -29.86
C PHE A 730 20.64 14.30 -30.65
N ALA A 731 21.82 14.19 -31.29
CA ALA A 731 22.24 12.95 -31.97
C ALA A 731 22.35 11.73 -31.02
N GLU A 732 22.58 11.95 -29.73
CA GLU A 732 22.62 10.89 -28.72
C GLU A 732 21.27 10.19 -28.52
N LEU A 733 20.16 10.83 -28.91
CA LEU A 733 18.83 10.20 -28.93
C LEU A 733 18.81 8.93 -29.79
N LEU A 734 19.63 8.87 -30.86
CA LEU A 734 19.71 7.69 -31.73
C LEU A 734 20.60 6.58 -31.18
N VAL A 735 21.41 6.87 -30.16
CA VAL A 735 22.29 5.90 -29.51
C VAL A 735 21.51 5.09 -28.45
N ASN A 736 20.77 5.78 -27.61
CA ASN A 736 19.94 5.19 -26.55
C ASN A 736 18.84 6.21 -26.18
N PRO A 737 17.67 6.17 -26.85
CA PRO A 737 16.60 7.14 -26.65
C PRO A 737 16.21 7.34 -25.19
N GLN A 738 16.04 6.25 -24.45
CA GLN A 738 15.59 6.29 -23.05
C GLN A 738 16.63 6.98 -22.17
N MET A 739 17.89 6.55 -22.23
CA MET A 739 18.97 7.13 -21.43
C MET A 739 19.16 8.63 -21.75
N PHE A 740 19.07 9.02 -23.04
CA PHE A 740 19.16 10.42 -23.42
C PHE A 740 18.03 11.25 -22.80
N LEU A 741 16.78 10.78 -22.91
CA LEU A 741 15.62 11.47 -22.37
C LEU A 741 15.67 11.59 -20.85
N ASP A 742 16.10 10.54 -20.15
CA ASP A 742 16.28 10.55 -18.70
C ASP A 742 17.39 11.53 -18.27
N ASN A 743 18.48 11.59 -19.02
CA ASN A 743 19.54 12.57 -18.84
C ASN A 743 19.04 14.00 -18.98
N VAL A 744 18.21 14.27 -20.00
CA VAL A 744 17.58 15.58 -20.21
C VAL A 744 16.66 15.94 -19.06
N VAL A 745 15.79 15.02 -18.62
CA VAL A 745 14.89 15.22 -17.47
C VAL A 745 15.70 15.52 -16.20
N ALA A 746 16.75 14.75 -15.94
CA ALA A 746 17.59 14.93 -14.76
C ALA A 746 18.29 16.30 -14.76
N ALA A 747 18.86 16.71 -15.89
CA ALA A 747 19.51 18.02 -16.04
C ALA A 747 18.51 19.17 -15.84
N LEU A 748 17.34 19.05 -16.46
CA LEU A 748 16.27 20.04 -16.40
C LEU A 748 15.70 20.19 -15.00
N ARG A 749 15.41 19.08 -14.31
CA ARG A 749 14.95 19.08 -12.92
C ARG A 749 15.99 19.71 -11.98
N ARG A 750 17.26 19.33 -12.09
CA ARG A 750 18.32 19.92 -11.26
C ARG A 750 18.40 21.43 -11.43
N THR A 751 18.38 21.90 -12.68
CA THR A 751 18.42 23.33 -12.99
C THR A 751 17.20 24.07 -12.49
N LEU A 752 16.00 23.51 -12.74
CA LEU A 752 14.73 24.09 -12.29
C LEU A 752 14.68 24.22 -10.76
N HIS A 753 15.01 23.15 -10.03
CA HIS A 753 15.03 23.20 -8.57
C HIS A 753 16.02 24.24 -8.03
N ARG A 754 17.21 24.33 -8.63
CA ARG A 754 18.21 25.35 -8.23
C ARG A 754 17.69 26.76 -8.46
N LEU A 755 17.07 27.03 -9.59
CA LEU A 755 16.49 28.33 -9.91
C LEU A 755 15.29 28.64 -9.01
N GLN A 756 14.44 27.68 -8.74
CA GLN A 756 13.31 27.83 -7.83
C GLN A 756 13.78 28.19 -6.42
N VAL A 757 14.83 27.53 -5.93
CA VAL A 757 15.40 27.82 -4.61
C VAL A 757 16.11 29.17 -4.58
N ALA A 758 16.84 29.51 -5.65
CA ALA A 758 17.51 30.81 -5.74
C ALA A 758 16.53 32.01 -5.81
N GLY A 759 15.35 31.78 -6.40
CA GLY A 759 14.30 32.81 -6.54
C GLY A 759 13.16 32.68 -5.53
N ILE A 760 13.34 31.92 -4.44
CA ILE A 760 12.30 31.71 -3.43
C ILE A 760 12.21 32.89 -2.48
N ALA A 761 11.01 33.34 -2.20
CA ALA A 761 10.72 34.32 -1.16
C ALA A 761 9.55 33.84 -0.30
N TYR A 762 9.69 33.92 1.01
CA TYR A 762 8.66 33.56 1.97
C TYR A 762 7.88 34.75 2.48
N GLU A 763 6.62 34.55 2.78
CA GLU A 763 5.77 35.54 3.47
C GLU A 763 4.94 34.84 4.53
N GLN A 764 4.70 35.49 5.67
CA GLN A 764 3.84 34.97 6.73
C GLN A 764 2.37 35.02 6.31
N ILE A 765 1.64 33.99 6.67
CA ILE A 765 0.18 33.97 6.49
C ILE A 765 -0.45 34.60 7.72
N ALA A 766 -1.13 35.73 7.54
CA ALA A 766 -1.75 36.46 8.64
C ALA A 766 -2.77 35.58 9.38
N GLY A 767 -2.61 35.47 10.70
CA GLY A 767 -3.52 34.71 11.57
C GLY A 767 -3.33 33.20 11.60
N GLU A 768 -2.46 32.64 10.77
CA GLU A 768 -2.17 31.21 10.79
C GLU A 768 -0.91 30.88 11.60
N THR A 769 -1.04 29.94 12.53
CA THR A 769 0.08 29.47 13.35
C THR A 769 0.04 27.94 13.47
N TYR A 770 1.18 27.35 13.80
CA TYR A 770 1.24 25.97 14.24
C TYR A 770 0.66 25.87 15.66
N GLU A 771 -0.20 24.87 15.88
CA GLU A 771 -0.87 24.67 17.16
C GLU A 771 0.04 24.03 18.21
N MET A 772 -0.20 24.35 19.48
CA MET A 772 0.52 23.76 20.64
C MET A 772 0.33 22.26 20.77
N ARG A 773 -0.80 21.71 20.27
CA ARG A 773 -1.09 20.28 20.27
C ARG A 773 -0.01 19.42 19.61
N LEU A 774 0.83 19.97 18.76
CA LEU A 774 1.97 19.26 18.18
C LEU A 774 2.95 18.71 19.25
N PHE A 775 2.91 19.24 20.47
CA PHE A 775 3.76 18.84 21.58
C PHE A 775 3.00 18.08 22.71
N GLU A 776 1.67 17.98 22.62
CA GLU A 776 0.81 17.38 23.66
C GLU A 776 0.60 15.88 23.48
N ASP A 777 1.16 15.26 22.45
CA ASP A 777 1.07 13.81 22.23
C ASP A 777 1.85 13.07 23.33
N ASP A 778 1.13 12.71 24.35
CA ASP A 778 1.65 12.18 25.63
C ASP A 778 2.28 10.77 25.53
N GLU A 779 2.10 10.01 24.42
CA GLU A 779 2.60 8.64 24.34
C GLU A 779 3.00 8.23 22.92
N VAL A 780 4.13 8.69 22.44
CA VAL A 780 4.76 8.08 21.28
C VAL A 780 5.69 6.97 21.74
N ALA A 781 5.25 5.72 21.67
CA ALA A 781 6.12 4.57 21.89
C ALA A 781 7.16 4.49 20.76
N GLN A 782 8.41 4.84 21.03
CA GLN A 782 9.53 4.71 20.12
C GLN A 782 10.51 3.62 20.57
N TYR A 783 11.25 3.05 19.61
CA TYR A 783 12.26 2.03 19.89
C TYR A 783 13.46 2.62 20.63
N GLN A 784 14.05 1.87 21.57
CA GLN A 784 15.18 2.32 22.40
C GLN A 784 16.38 2.87 21.61
N GLN A 785 16.57 2.40 20.37
CA GLN A 785 17.69 2.84 19.53
C GLN A 785 17.54 4.28 19.03
N ASN A 786 16.30 4.78 18.99
CA ASN A 786 15.95 6.08 18.45
C ASN A 786 15.58 7.10 19.55
N LEU A 787 15.94 6.85 20.79
CA LEU A 787 15.69 7.75 21.91
C LEU A 787 16.98 8.09 22.63
N TYR A 788 17.16 9.38 22.95
CA TYR A 788 18.14 9.87 23.89
C TYR A 788 17.47 10.06 25.26
N GLU A 789 18.00 9.47 26.31
CA GLU A 789 17.50 9.63 27.68
C GLU A 789 18.00 10.93 28.27
N VAL A 790 17.09 11.81 28.64
CA VAL A 790 17.40 13.15 29.14
C VAL A 790 17.96 13.06 30.56
N GLN A 791 19.12 13.68 30.80
CA GLN A 791 19.76 13.75 32.08
C GLN A 791 19.31 14.98 32.88
N ASN A 792 18.98 16.09 32.16
CA ASN A 792 18.54 17.35 32.76
C ASN A 792 17.10 17.71 32.33
N PRO A 793 16.05 17.16 32.97
CA PRO A 793 14.65 17.33 32.54
C PRO A 793 14.15 18.79 32.52
N GLY A 794 14.86 19.73 33.19
CA GLY A 794 14.52 21.15 33.14
C GLY A 794 14.92 21.87 31.87
N ARG A 795 15.72 21.24 30.98
CA ARG A 795 16.26 21.85 29.77
C ARG A 795 15.58 21.46 28.50
N THR A 796 14.58 20.57 28.58
CA THR A 796 13.78 20.10 27.43
C THR A 796 12.36 19.79 27.83
N LEU A 797 11.48 19.50 26.86
CA LEU A 797 10.05 19.23 27.10
C LEU A 797 9.79 17.83 27.68
N TYR A 798 10.53 16.82 27.22
CA TYR A 798 10.23 15.42 27.45
C TYR A 798 11.32 14.72 28.26
N ASN A 799 10.97 13.55 28.82
CA ASN A 799 11.90 12.65 29.50
C ASN A 799 12.88 11.93 28.54
N TYR A 800 12.53 11.85 27.25
CA TYR A 800 13.36 11.32 26.17
C TYR A 800 13.29 12.25 24.96
N VAL A 801 14.36 12.31 24.18
CA VAL A 801 14.37 13.04 22.90
C VAL A 801 14.45 12.06 21.74
N PRO A 802 13.49 12.07 20.81
CA PRO A 802 13.55 11.23 19.61
C PRO A 802 14.68 11.67 18.70
N VAL A 803 15.48 10.72 18.21
CA VAL A 803 16.63 10.97 17.33
C VAL A 803 16.57 10.02 16.15
N ASP A 804 16.86 10.52 14.95
CA ASP A 804 16.79 9.76 13.72
C ASP A 804 18.19 9.25 13.27
N SER A 805 19.26 9.72 13.92
CA SER A 805 20.64 9.35 13.59
C SER A 805 21.56 9.36 14.81
N SER A 806 22.75 8.75 14.70
CA SER A 806 23.80 8.83 15.71
C SER A 806 24.33 10.26 15.89
N THR A 807 24.37 11.06 14.84
CA THR A 807 24.72 12.48 14.88
C THR A 807 23.74 13.26 15.75
N GLU A 808 22.44 13.09 15.52
CA GLU A 808 21.40 13.71 16.35
C GLU A 808 21.46 13.25 17.80
N LYS A 809 21.78 11.98 18.05
CA LYS A 809 21.93 11.47 19.43
C LYS A 809 23.09 12.16 20.16
N SER A 810 24.24 12.32 19.48
CA SER A 810 25.39 13.05 20.02
C SER A 810 25.09 14.53 20.24
N PHE A 811 24.35 15.12 19.31
CA PHE A 811 23.94 16.51 19.41
C PHE A 811 22.96 16.75 20.57
N ALA A 812 21.95 15.88 20.75
CA ALA A 812 21.04 15.91 21.89
C ALA A 812 21.77 15.79 23.22
N ALA A 813 22.74 14.86 23.32
CA ALA A 813 23.57 14.70 24.50
C ALA A 813 24.41 15.94 24.84
N SER A 814 24.96 16.58 23.80
CA SER A 814 25.71 17.84 23.94
C SER A 814 24.80 18.99 24.40
N CYS A 815 23.58 19.10 23.86
CA CYS A 815 22.60 20.11 24.28
C CYS A 815 22.15 19.91 25.74
N ASP A 816 21.97 18.67 26.15
CA ASP A 816 21.52 18.33 27.51
C ASP A 816 22.57 18.68 28.58
N THR A 817 23.85 18.52 28.27
CA THR A 817 24.97 18.69 29.22
C THR A 817 25.65 20.06 29.19
N ALA A 818 25.56 20.79 28.08
CA ALA A 818 26.29 22.06 27.92
C ALA A 818 25.68 23.18 28.77
N GLU A 819 26.51 23.86 29.58
CA GLU A 819 26.09 25.01 30.43
C GLU A 819 25.53 26.19 29.60
N LYS A 820 26.02 26.39 28.36
CA LYS A 820 25.55 27.46 27.49
C LYS A 820 24.11 27.28 27.01
N VAL A 821 23.53 26.07 27.08
CA VAL A 821 22.19 25.78 26.62
C VAL A 821 21.19 26.00 27.76
N ALA A 822 20.28 26.94 27.57
CA ALA A 822 19.19 27.21 28.50
C ALA A 822 18.03 26.23 28.29
N PHE A 823 17.69 25.98 27.03
CA PHE A 823 16.60 25.07 26.66
C PHE A 823 16.80 24.54 25.23
N TYR A 824 16.37 23.30 24.98
CA TYR A 824 16.40 22.69 23.65
C TYR A 824 15.24 21.72 23.45
N PHE A 825 14.80 21.58 22.21
CA PHE A 825 13.81 20.55 21.86
C PHE A 825 13.88 20.22 20.38
N LYS A 826 13.51 18.98 20.04
CA LYS A 826 13.35 18.58 18.64
C LYS A 826 12.03 19.14 18.10
N LEU A 827 12.05 19.72 16.91
CA LEU A 827 10.85 20.24 16.29
C LEU A 827 9.90 19.10 15.94
N PRO A 828 8.59 19.26 16.21
CA PRO A 828 7.62 18.21 16.01
C PRO A 828 7.46 17.87 14.52
N ARG A 829 7.02 16.65 14.23
CA ARG A 829 6.81 16.16 12.85
C ARG A 829 5.84 17.03 12.02
N GLY A 830 4.89 17.67 12.67
CA GLY A 830 3.93 18.58 12.07
C GLY A 830 4.46 20.00 11.79
N PHE A 831 5.69 20.34 12.20
CA PHE A 831 6.32 21.62 11.87
C PHE A 831 6.97 21.53 10.49
N LEU A 832 6.22 21.89 9.46
CA LEU A 832 6.56 21.67 8.05
C LEU A 832 6.61 23.00 7.30
N ILE A 833 7.78 23.34 6.79
CA ILE A 833 8.00 24.52 5.94
C ILE A 833 7.75 24.11 4.49
N PRO A 834 6.78 24.70 3.77
CA PRO A 834 6.52 24.35 2.38
C PRO A 834 7.67 24.81 1.48
N THR A 835 8.15 23.94 0.58
CA THR A 835 9.19 24.26 -0.40
C THR A 835 8.85 23.71 -1.78
N PRO A 836 9.44 24.20 -2.88
CA PRO A 836 9.26 23.64 -4.22
C PRO A 836 9.66 22.16 -4.34
N LEU A 837 10.45 21.66 -3.38
CA LEU A 837 10.98 20.30 -3.34
C LEU A 837 10.19 19.38 -2.40
N GLY A 838 9.01 19.81 -1.95
CA GLY A 838 8.24 19.20 -0.89
C GLY A 838 8.56 19.80 0.48
N ASN A 839 7.81 19.41 1.49
CA ASN A 839 7.95 19.98 2.83
C ASN A 839 9.36 19.75 3.42
N TYR A 840 9.85 20.77 4.12
CA TYR A 840 11.10 20.76 4.87
C TYR A 840 10.78 20.87 6.36
N ARG A 841 11.50 20.11 7.18
CA ARG A 841 11.40 20.14 8.64
C ARG A 841 12.82 20.28 9.21
N PRO A 842 13.16 21.40 9.87
CA PRO A 842 14.41 21.50 10.61
C PRO A 842 14.36 20.61 11.86
N ASP A 843 15.54 20.24 12.39
CA ASP A 843 15.64 19.25 13.46
C ASP A 843 15.39 19.85 14.86
N TRP A 844 16.05 20.96 15.22
CA TRP A 844 16.13 21.43 16.58
C TRP A 844 15.78 22.90 16.73
N ALA A 845 15.24 23.25 17.90
CA ALA A 845 15.16 24.61 18.40
C ALA A 845 15.93 24.71 19.72
N ILE A 846 16.81 25.71 19.86
CA ILE A 846 17.75 25.87 20.97
C ILE A 846 17.70 27.30 21.46
N VAL A 847 17.74 27.46 22.79
CA VAL A 847 17.89 28.73 23.48
C VAL A 847 19.19 28.71 24.25
N LEU A 848 20.09 29.68 23.99
CA LEU A 848 21.34 29.80 24.69
C LEU A 848 21.25 30.83 25.81
N HIS A 849 22.01 30.61 26.88
CA HIS A 849 22.26 31.60 27.93
C HIS A 849 23.17 32.74 27.39
N GLY A 850 22.87 34.03 27.70
CA GLY A 850 23.64 35.17 27.34
C GLY A 850 23.00 36.48 27.84
N ASP A 851 23.70 37.62 27.75
CA ASP A 851 23.15 38.96 28.10
C ASP A 851 21.91 39.31 27.24
N LYS A 852 21.83 38.74 26.04
CA LYS A 852 20.62 38.66 25.23
C LYS A 852 20.41 37.17 24.90
N GLN A 853 19.24 36.61 25.25
CA GLN A 853 18.90 35.24 24.85
C GLN A 853 18.93 35.15 23.33
N VAL A 854 19.74 34.21 22.79
CA VAL A 854 19.84 33.96 21.37
C VAL A 854 19.04 32.69 21.07
N TYR A 855 18.24 32.72 20.04
CA TYR A 855 17.33 31.64 19.64
C TYR A 855 17.81 31.05 18.31
N PHE A 856 18.08 29.75 18.30
CA PHE A 856 18.54 29.04 17.10
C PHE A 856 17.55 27.99 16.66
N VAL A 857 17.38 27.88 15.34
CA VAL A 857 16.85 26.68 14.72
C VAL A 857 18.00 25.97 13.99
N VAL A 858 18.24 24.72 14.31
CA VAL A 858 19.43 23.99 13.87
C VAL A 858 19.05 22.77 13.08
N GLU A 859 19.74 22.59 11.96
CA GLU A 859 19.73 21.36 11.17
C GLU A 859 21.01 20.58 11.43
N THR A 860 20.91 19.31 11.82
CA THR A 860 22.07 18.46 12.14
C THR A 860 22.51 17.64 10.93
N LYS A 861 23.78 17.79 10.52
CA LYS A 861 24.39 17.01 9.44
C LYS A 861 25.67 16.34 9.87
N GLY A 862 25.80 15.03 9.55
CA GLY A 862 27.04 14.29 9.76
C GLY A 862 28.17 14.80 8.83
N SER A 863 29.43 14.77 9.33
CA SER A 863 30.61 15.15 8.55
C SER A 863 30.77 14.24 7.32
N ALA A 864 30.90 14.87 6.15
CA ALA A 864 31.12 14.22 4.87
C ALA A 864 32.52 13.58 4.81
N GLY A 865 32.61 12.26 4.90
CA GLY A 865 33.88 11.52 4.93
C GLY A 865 33.96 10.26 4.06
N GLN A 866 32.93 9.88 3.29
CA GLN A 866 33.01 8.71 2.42
C GLN A 866 32.37 8.98 1.05
N ALA A 867 33.08 8.64 -0.02
CA ALA A 867 32.61 8.69 -1.41
C ALA A 867 31.40 7.76 -1.57
N THR A 868 30.29 8.32 -2.06
CA THR A 868 29.00 7.67 -2.14
C THR A 868 28.53 7.48 -3.57
N PRO A 869 27.76 6.41 -3.88
CA PRO A 869 27.20 6.13 -5.21
C PRO A 869 26.31 7.26 -5.74
N ILE A 870 26.15 7.32 -7.07
CA ILE A 870 25.45 8.39 -7.80
C ILE A 870 24.06 8.75 -7.27
N ASP A 871 23.29 7.77 -6.80
CA ASP A 871 21.93 7.99 -6.26
C ASP A 871 21.94 8.76 -4.95
N GLN A 872 22.95 8.55 -4.10
CA GLN A 872 23.10 9.29 -2.84
C GLN A 872 23.57 10.75 -3.07
N GLN A 873 24.30 11.03 -4.15
CA GLN A 873 24.67 12.41 -4.51
C GLN A 873 23.46 13.23 -4.93
N THR A 874 22.47 12.61 -5.61
CA THR A 874 21.22 13.29 -6.00
C THR A 874 20.32 13.56 -4.80
N LEU A 875 20.27 12.64 -3.82
CA LEU A 875 19.54 12.81 -2.57
C LEU A 875 20.16 13.92 -1.70
N ARG A 876 21.49 13.97 -1.60
CA ARG A 876 22.22 15.05 -0.91
C ARG A 876 21.94 16.42 -1.53
N GLY A 877 21.95 16.53 -2.85
CA GLY A 877 21.64 17.77 -3.55
C GLY A 877 20.22 18.29 -3.29
N LYS A 878 19.23 17.43 -3.14
CA LYS A 878 17.87 17.83 -2.75
C LYS A 878 17.79 18.31 -1.30
N GLU A 879 18.49 17.67 -0.39
CA GLU A 879 18.56 18.09 1.01
C GLU A 879 19.23 19.45 1.15
N GLU A 880 20.34 19.69 0.45
CA GLU A 880 21.01 20.99 0.42
C GLU A 880 20.09 22.11 -0.08
N LEU A 881 19.29 21.84 -1.11
CA LEU A 881 18.30 22.78 -1.61
C LEU A 881 17.14 23.01 -0.62
N LYS A 882 16.69 22.00 0.10
CA LYS A 882 15.70 22.15 1.18
C LYS A 882 16.26 22.99 2.34
N ILE A 883 17.52 22.78 2.70
CA ILE A 883 18.23 23.58 3.70
C ILE A 883 18.31 25.04 3.25
N ALA A 884 18.62 25.30 1.98
CA ALA A 884 18.63 26.65 1.42
C ALA A 884 17.23 27.31 1.49
N CYS A 885 16.16 26.53 1.26
CA CYS A 885 14.81 27.01 1.53
C CYS A 885 14.57 27.33 3.01
N GLY A 886 15.09 26.49 3.92
CA GLY A 886 15.07 26.75 5.36
C GLY A 886 15.76 28.08 5.70
N THR A 887 16.95 28.31 5.15
CA THR A 887 17.68 29.58 5.31
C THR A 887 16.83 30.78 4.85
N ALA A 888 16.24 30.69 3.67
CA ALA A 888 15.37 31.76 3.15
C ALA A 888 14.09 31.94 4.00
N HIS A 889 13.53 30.86 4.55
CA HIS A 889 12.38 30.94 5.44
C HIS A 889 12.75 31.66 6.75
N PHE A 890 13.83 31.23 7.41
CA PHE A 890 14.20 31.76 8.72
C PHE A 890 14.80 33.17 8.63
N ALA A 891 15.34 33.59 7.49
CA ALA A 891 15.69 34.98 7.24
C ALA A 891 14.50 35.93 7.44
N LEU A 892 13.27 35.48 7.19
CA LEU A 892 12.06 36.22 7.51
C LEU A 892 11.87 36.46 9.03
N LEU A 893 12.45 35.56 9.87
CA LEU A 893 12.32 35.58 11.33
C LEU A 893 13.53 36.20 12.04
N GLU A 894 14.61 36.53 11.34
CA GLU A 894 15.80 37.23 11.91
C GLU A 894 15.43 38.52 12.69
N PRO A 895 14.48 39.36 12.19
CA PRO A 895 14.07 40.56 12.94
C PRO A 895 13.41 40.21 14.29
N LEU A 896 12.96 38.98 14.48
CA LEU A 896 12.41 38.46 15.74
C LEU A 896 13.48 37.82 16.64
N GLY A 897 14.77 37.90 16.24
CA GLY A 897 15.91 37.34 16.99
C GLY A 897 16.04 35.81 16.86
N VAL A 898 15.60 35.23 15.75
CA VAL A 898 15.79 33.80 15.48
C VAL A 898 16.84 33.62 14.40
N GLU A 899 17.87 32.83 14.68
CA GLU A 899 18.92 32.48 13.72
C GLU A 899 18.77 31.04 13.28
N TYR A 900 18.96 30.77 11.99
CA TYR A 900 18.99 29.44 11.43
C TYR A 900 20.42 28.99 11.13
N GLN A 901 20.80 27.81 11.62
CA GLN A 901 22.15 27.28 11.43
C GLN A 901 22.14 25.80 11.03
N VAL A 902 23.10 25.40 10.20
CA VAL A 902 23.38 24.01 9.85
C VAL A 902 24.69 23.60 10.50
N ARG A 903 24.63 22.67 11.44
CA ARG A 903 25.78 22.28 12.25
C ARG A 903 25.80 20.76 12.48
N ALA A 904 27.00 20.22 12.64
CA ALA A 904 27.19 18.82 13.03
C ALA A 904 27.36 18.64 14.55
N ASP A 905 27.86 19.67 15.22
CA ASP A 905 28.17 19.67 16.64
C ASP A 905 27.66 20.95 17.30
N LEU A 906 27.26 20.86 18.57
CA LEU A 906 26.82 22.01 19.37
C LEU A 906 27.93 23.04 19.61
N ARG A 907 29.20 22.62 19.59
CA ARG A 907 30.35 23.52 19.74
C ARG A 907 30.37 24.60 18.66
N ASP A 908 29.81 24.29 17.51
CA ASP A 908 29.77 25.19 16.35
C ASP A 908 28.50 26.06 16.32
N VAL A 909 27.61 25.93 17.31
CA VAL A 909 26.38 26.73 17.47
C VAL A 909 26.68 27.93 18.38
N GLY A 910 26.45 29.13 17.85
CA GLY A 910 26.65 30.36 18.57
C GLY A 910 27.52 31.36 17.86
#